data_1ed781ae23c5af4615e6d1ad2efe74aa
#
_entry.id   1ed781ae23c5af4615e6d1ad2efe74aa
#
_cell.length_a   1.000
_cell.length_b   1.000
_cell.length_c   1.000
_cell.angle_alpha   90.00
_cell.angle_beta   90.00
_cell.angle_gamma   90.00
#
_symmetry.space_group_name_H-M   'P 1'
#
loop_
_entity.id
_entity.type
_entity.pdbx_description
1 polymer ?
#
loop_
_entity_poly.entity_id
_entity_poly.type
_entity_poly.pdbx_seq_one_letter_code
_entity_poly.pdbx_strand_id
1 'polypeptide(L)'
;MQNRLEMLMTPVHGWRLATGILVAGFFVAGWSLPVGFGAGSPEAPAAGPAVQDGLQAAGDPETLARLRQGVEWLAAPEREGRGPGTRGIEAAADWVAEQFRGIDGLQTRLVGDGPFQPFEMTLEAVLGPAENNTAELVGPADAEGTRRVVPLALGRDFTPLAAGGGGAFDLPLVFAGYGITAPPEKYDDYSALAGTAKSAAVVVLRQEPQKDDPHSVFEGNQASQHAALARKVANASEHEAAAVVFCNDADGDALMDFARAGEGSNARTMPVLHLRRSVVDEAVRQSFGRPLSDVQRGIDAALEPASRPLDGWRIRGRVAIDRVETTARNVLAFLPGKGQAATADGAAIDSREIVVLGAHYDHLGSGGPNSAAPGERAIHHGADDNASGTAMLVEIARRLAAAGPLPRGVLFVAFSGEERGLLGSGHYAANAAVPLADTVAMVNLDMVGRLDGDKVVVHGTGTGVGLEQLVDRLVAEHGLEAAKEPGGFGPSDHASFYARKVPVLHVFTGSHVDYHRPTDTAEKINYDGMVRLTGFVTDVVRDLAMQQARPGYIEVAAPAFARGGDRPYFGSIPDFGKPGSGYAISGVAKDSPAAQGGLEGGDRIVRLGDSAITNLEDFDSALRKHKGGDAVPVVVDRGGAEVTLNVTLGPPK
;
A
#
# COMPACT_ATOMS: atom_id res chain seq x y z
N MET A 1 -46.77 -14.47 32.80
CA MET A 1 -47.28 -13.12 32.96
C MET A 1 -46.81 -12.34 31.75
N GLN A 2 -47.53 -12.32 30.62
CA GLN A 2 -48.67 -11.48 30.25
C GLN A 2 -48.29 -10.01 30.36
N ASN A 3 -48.34 -9.15 29.35
CA ASN A 3 -49.23 -8.91 28.18
C ASN A 3 -48.44 -8.04 27.18
N ARG A 4 -48.47 -8.24 25.86
CA ARG A 4 -49.50 -7.87 24.83
C ARG A 4 -49.86 -6.37 24.78
N LEU A 5 -49.65 -5.79 23.60
CA LEU A 5 -50.62 -5.31 22.56
C LEU A 5 -49.82 -4.57 21.48
N GLU A 6 -49.70 -5.03 20.26
CA GLU A 6 -50.61 -4.88 19.10
C GLU A 6 -51.00 -3.43 18.82
N MET A 7 -50.67 -3.03 17.69
CA MET A 7 -51.29 -2.93 16.37
C MET A 7 -51.75 -1.52 16.00
N LEU A 8 -51.38 -1.03 14.87
CA LEU A 8 -52.32 -0.57 13.85
C LEU A 8 -51.57 -0.23 12.54
N MET A 9 -51.88 -1.04 11.55
CA MET A 9 -51.75 -0.73 10.11
C MET A 9 -52.85 0.22 9.69
N THR A 10 -52.67 1.09 8.67
CA THR A 10 -53.05 0.83 7.28
C THR A 10 -52.97 2.14 6.47
N PRO A 11 -53.09 2.02 5.14
CA PRO A 11 -52.40 2.85 4.15
C PRO A 11 -53.34 3.82 3.42
N VAL A 12 -52.90 4.50 2.33
CA VAL A 12 -53.67 4.69 1.09
C VAL A 12 -53.11 5.76 0.15
N HIS A 13 -52.91 5.38 -1.11
CA HIS A 13 -53.01 6.10 -2.41
C HIS A 13 -51.93 7.16 -2.72
N GLY A 14 -51.15 7.09 -3.71
CA GLY A 14 -51.36 6.63 -5.11
C GLY A 14 -51.88 7.73 -6.04
N TRP A 15 -51.00 8.36 -6.81
CA TRP A 15 -51.40 8.96 -8.10
C TRP A 15 -50.23 9.01 -9.07
N ARG A 16 -50.46 8.42 -10.22
CA ARG A 16 -49.68 8.49 -11.47
C ARG A 16 -50.16 9.65 -12.33
N LEU A 17 -49.34 10.01 -13.29
CA LEU A 17 -49.54 10.59 -14.65
C LEU A 17 -48.58 11.74 -14.87
N ALA A 18 -47.73 11.74 -15.77
CA ALA A 18 -47.58 11.42 -17.20
C ALA A 18 -47.27 12.68 -18.02
N THR A 19 -46.19 12.55 -18.80
CA THR A 19 -45.92 13.12 -20.13
C THR A 19 -45.98 14.61 -20.40
N GLY A 20 -44.94 15.11 -21.08
CA GLY A 20 -45.01 16.32 -21.89
C GLY A 20 -43.64 16.81 -22.38
N ILE A 21 -43.24 16.34 -23.56
CA ILE A 21 -42.16 16.87 -24.41
C ILE A 21 -42.59 18.23 -24.96
N LEU A 22 -41.66 19.22 -24.96
CA LEU A 22 -41.69 20.24 -26.03
C LEU A 22 -40.32 20.90 -26.21
N VAL A 23 -39.78 20.70 -27.40
CA VAL A 23 -38.66 21.40 -28.02
C VAL A 23 -39.15 22.72 -28.57
N ALA A 24 -38.43 23.82 -28.32
CA ALA A 24 -38.49 24.98 -29.20
C ALA A 24 -37.21 25.80 -29.08
N GLY A 25 -36.44 25.79 -30.13
CA GLY A 25 -35.34 26.73 -30.31
C GLY A 25 -35.86 28.08 -30.81
N PHE A 26 -35.16 29.13 -30.46
CA PHE A 26 -35.22 30.41 -31.21
C PHE A 26 -33.82 31.05 -31.24
N PHE A 27 -33.33 31.22 -32.45
CA PHE A 27 -32.29 32.16 -32.82
C PHE A 27 -32.91 33.55 -32.90
N VAL A 28 -32.28 34.60 -32.38
CA VAL A 28 -32.26 35.94 -32.99
C VAL A 28 -31.05 36.76 -32.55
N ALA A 29 -30.54 37.48 -33.50
CA ALA A 29 -29.32 38.24 -33.60
C ALA A 29 -29.23 39.52 -32.73
N GLY A 30 -28.01 39.90 -32.57
CA GLY A 30 -27.32 41.06 -32.13
C GLY A 30 -28.02 42.43 -32.05
N TRP A 31 -27.49 43.20 -31.11
CA TRP A 31 -27.32 44.65 -31.23
C TRP A 31 -26.23 45.11 -30.24
N SER A 32 -25.21 45.71 -30.79
CA SER A 32 -24.13 46.37 -30.06
C SER A 32 -24.54 47.80 -29.74
N LEU A 33 -24.37 48.27 -28.54
CA LEU A 33 -24.12 49.70 -28.24
C LEU A 33 -23.23 49.81 -26.99
N PRO A 34 -22.25 50.72 -26.96
CA PRO A 34 -21.31 50.89 -25.88
C PRO A 34 -21.85 51.88 -24.83
N VAL A 35 -21.78 51.50 -23.57
CA VAL A 35 -21.86 52.47 -22.47
C VAL A 35 -20.67 52.21 -21.56
N GLY A 36 -19.75 53.16 -21.55
CA GLY A 36 -18.67 53.20 -20.61
C GLY A 36 -19.15 53.60 -19.22
N PHE A 37 -18.76 52.84 -18.22
CA PHE A 37 -18.75 53.28 -16.84
C PHE A 37 -17.46 52.82 -16.17
N GLY A 38 -16.93 53.72 -15.37
CA GLY A 38 -15.61 53.73 -14.79
C GLY A 38 -15.30 52.48 -13.95
N ALA A 39 -14.04 52.10 -14.07
CA ALA A 39 -13.38 51.11 -13.24
C ALA A 39 -13.24 51.62 -11.80
N GLY A 40 -14.04 51.06 -10.91
CA GLY A 40 -13.69 50.96 -9.50
C GLY A 40 -13.36 49.51 -9.22
N SER A 41 -12.10 49.19 -9.15
CA SER A 41 -11.65 47.90 -8.62
C SER A 41 -12.05 47.82 -7.14
N PRO A 42 -12.69 46.73 -6.70
CA PRO A 42 -12.81 46.50 -5.26
C PRO A 42 -11.40 46.22 -4.71
N GLU A 43 -10.95 47.07 -3.78
CA GLU A 43 -9.81 46.81 -2.92
C GLU A 43 -9.97 45.44 -2.26
N ALA A 44 -8.95 44.60 -2.42
CA ALA A 44 -8.83 43.37 -1.65
C ALA A 44 -8.85 43.72 -0.15
N PRO A 45 -9.56 42.95 0.69
CA PRO A 45 -9.53 43.17 2.14
C PRO A 45 -8.08 43.08 2.62
N ALA A 46 -7.66 44.08 3.37
CA ALA A 46 -6.34 44.18 3.98
C ALA A 46 -6.05 42.88 4.74
N ALA A 47 -4.92 42.27 4.41
CA ALA A 47 -4.37 41.16 5.16
C ALA A 47 -4.25 41.60 6.65
N GLY A 48 -4.86 40.83 7.52
CA GLY A 48 -4.67 40.96 8.97
C GLY A 48 -3.19 40.90 9.30
N PRO A 49 -2.76 41.38 10.48
CA PRO A 49 -1.35 41.45 10.81
C PRO A 49 -0.72 40.06 10.67
N ALA A 50 0.20 39.93 9.75
CA ALA A 50 1.03 38.76 9.57
C ALA A 50 1.72 38.47 10.91
N VAL A 51 1.48 37.28 11.47
CA VAL A 51 2.35 36.70 12.47
C VAL A 51 3.64 36.30 11.70
N GLN A 52 4.38 37.31 11.31
CA GLN A 52 5.77 37.17 10.88
C GLN A 52 6.60 37.32 12.14
N ASP A 53 7.02 36.18 12.70
CA ASP A 53 8.30 36.03 13.38
C ASP A 53 8.37 34.61 13.98
N GLY A 54 9.23 33.77 13.39
CA GLY A 54 9.62 32.50 14.00
C GLY A 54 9.97 31.37 13.03
N LEU A 55 9.47 31.39 11.80
CA LEU A 55 9.79 30.35 10.80
C LEU A 55 10.77 30.95 9.78
N GLN A 56 12.06 31.01 10.14
CA GLN A 56 13.10 31.46 9.20
C GLN A 56 13.22 30.47 8.04
N ALA A 57 13.25 31.03 6.83
CA ALA A 57 13.42 30.40 5.55
C ALA A 57 14.75 29.63 5.42
N ALA A 58 14.92 28.90 4.33
CA ALA A 58 16.11 28.17 3.92
C ALA A 58 17.42 28.81 4.41
N GLY A 59 18.14 28.10 5.31
CA GLY A 59 19.42 28.55 5.83
C GLY A 59 19.55 28.59 7.36
N ASP A 60 18.59 28.03 8.13
CA ASP A 60 18.73 27.93 9.57
C ASP A 60 19.83 26.91 9.96
N PRO A 61 21.03 27.38 10.38
CA PRO A 61 22.14 26.49 10.70
C PRO A 61 21.86 25.51 11.84
N GLU A 62 20.97 25.88 12.75
CA GLU A 62 20.59 25.00 13.88
C GLU A 62 19.70 23.84 13.40
N THR A 63 18.72 24.12 12.55
CA THR A 63 17.90 23.09 11.92
C THR A 63 18.76 22.13 11.10
N LEU A 64 19.67 22.66 10.26
CA LEU A 64 20.58 21.83 9.48
C LEU A 64 21.44 20.93 10.39
N ALA A 65 21.99 21.49 11.46
CA ALA A 65 22.79 20.72 12.42
C ALA A 65 21.98 19.60 13.10
N ARG A 66 20.74 19.89 13.53
CA ARG A 66 19.85 18.88 14.15
C ARG A 66 19.44 17.79 13.18
N LEU A 67 19.06 18.13 11.96
CA LEU A 67 18.73 17.13 10.92
C LEU A 67 19.92 16.23 10.62
N ARG A 68 21.10 16.82 10.41
CA ARG A 68 22.34 16.06 10.19
C ARG A 68 22.64 15.12 11.36
N GLN A 69 22.63 15.64 12.58
CA GLN A 69 22.86 14.84 13.77
C GLN A 69 21.86 13.69 13.90
N GLY A 70 20.57 13.93 13.60
CA GLY A 70 19.52 12.92 13.65
C GLY A 70 19.77 11.80 12.64
N VAL A 71 20.02 12.15 11.37
CA VAL A 71 20.30 11.16 10.32
C VAL A 71 21.59 10.39 10.61
N GLU A 72 22.69 11.08 10.93
CA GLU A 72 23.96 10.43 11.24
C GLU A 72 23.82 9.46 12.43
N TRP A 73 23.06 9.83 13.45
CA TRP A 73 22.82 8.97 14.60
C TRP A 73 21.97 7.75 14.25
N LEU A 74 20.85 7.94 13.52
CA LEU A 74 19.94 6.88 13.12
C LEU A 74 20.59 5.92 12.12
N ALA A 75 21.36 6.42 11.16
CA ALA A 75 22.03 5.62 10.14
C ALA A 75 23.38 5.05 10.58
N ALA A 76 23.83 5.31 11.83
CA ALA A 76 25.09 4.81 12.34
C ALA A 76 25.13 3.27 12.39
N PRO A 77 26.30 2.63 12.17
CA PRO A 77 26.43 1.17 12.21
C PRO A 77 25.96 0.53 13.51
N GLU A 78 26.06 1.25 14.64
CA GLU A 78 25.60 0.81 15.97
C GLU A 78 24.07 0.68 16.06
N ARG A 79 23.35 1.20 15.05
CA ARG A 79 21.89 1.02 14.93
C ARG A 79 21.55 -0.27 14.17
N GLU A 80 22.55 -1.05 13.79
CA GLU A 80 22.36 -2.38 13.15
C GLU A 80 21.36 -2.30 11.99
N GLY A 81 21.37 -1.17 11.23
CA GLY A 81 20.39 -0.88 10.17
C GLY A 81 18.94 -0.87 10.65
N ARG A 82 18.70 -0.59 11.92
CA ARG A 82 17.35 -0.51 12.55
C ARG A 82 16.44 -1.69 12.20
N GLY A 83 17.05 -2.87 12.00
CA GLY A 83 16.33 -4.09 11.66
C GLY A 83 15.40 -4.52 12.80
N PRO A 84 14.15 -4.93 12.51
CA PRO A 84 13.25 -5.46 13.54
C PRO A 84 13.88 -6.57 14.38
N GLY A 85 13.70 -6.49 15.71
CA GLY A 85 14.26 -7.46 16.65
C GLY A 85 15.74 -7.25 17.02
N THR A 86 16.39 -6.20 16.51
CA THR A 86 17.76 -5.83 16.89
C THR A 86 17.80 -4.85 18.06
N ARG A 87 18.95 -4.70 18.70
CA ARG A 87 19.16 -3.63 19.70
C ARG A 87 19.16 -2.26 19.05
N GLY A 88 19.54 -2.19 17.79
CA GLY A 88 19.59 -0.96 17.01
C GLY A 88 18.22 -0.30 16.84
N ILE A 89 17.17 -1.07 16.54
CA ILE A 89 15.80 -0.53 16.43
C ILE A 89 15.25 -0.11 17.78
N GLU A 90 15.57 -0.85 18.86
CA GLU A 90 15.17 -0.47 20.22
C GLU A 90 15.79 0.87 20.61
N ALA A 91 17.08 1.05 20.33
CA ALA A 91 17.78 2.31 20.58
C ALA A 91 17.21 3.45 19.74
N ALA A 92 16.81 3.18 18.49
CA ALA A 92 16.17 4.18 17.62
C ALA A 92 14.81 4.62 18.17
N ALA A 93 13.97 3.68 18.62
CA ALA A 93 12.69 3.99 19.27
C ALA A 93 12.89 4.85 20.53
N ASP A 94 13.84 4.48 21.37
CA ASP A 94 14.15 5.22 22.59
C ASP A 94 14.68 6.63 22.28
N TRP A 95 15.53 6.76 21.26
CA TRP A 95 16.02 8.06 20.79
C TRP A 95 14.88 8.96 20.31
N VAL A 96 13.97 8.46 19.45
CA VAL A 96 12.80 9.24 19.01
C VAL A 96 11.95 9.68 20.21
N ALA A 97 11.70 8.76 21.16
CA ALA A 97 10.94 9.06 22.36
C ALA A 97 11.61 10.13 23.22
N GLU A 98 12.93 10.13 23.35
CA GLU A 98 13.71 11.14 24.07
C GLU A 98 13.65 12.50 23.36
N GLN A 99 13.79 12.52 22.02
CA GLN A 99 13.63 13.75 21.26
C GLN A 99 12.26 14.37 21.49
N PHE A 100 11.18 13.59 21.43
CA PHE A 100 9.83 14.09 21.69
C PHE A 100 9.65 14.60 23.12
N ARG A 101 10.19 13.90 24.14
CA ARG A 101 10.14 14.35 25.54
C ARG A 101 10.89 15.66 25.78
N GLY A 102 11.94 15.90 25.00
CA GLY A 102 12.74 17.13 25.06
C GLY A 102 12.09 18.35 24.39
N ILE A 103 10.90 18.22 23.78
CA ILE A 103 10.17 19.31 23.15
C ILE A 103 9.07 19.78 24.06
N ASP A 104 9.17 21.04 24.53
CA ASP A 104 8.16 21.66 25.37
C ASP A 104 6.80 21.73 24.64
N GLY A 105 5.73 21.42 25.36
CA GLY A 105 4.36 21.45 24.84
C GLY A 105 3.88 20.12 24.23
N LEU A 106 4.76 19.16 23.98
CA LEU A 106 4.36 17.83 23.53
C LEU A 106 3.93 16.93 24.70
N GLN A 107 2.87 16.18 24.45
CA GLN A 107 2.40 15.10 25.32
C GLN A 107 2.91 13.77 24.78
N THR A 108 3.60 12.97 25.61
CA THR A 108 4.17 11.67 25.22
C THR A 108 3.56 10.50 25.99
N ARG A 109 2.47 10.72 26.74
CA ARG A 109 1.72 9.70 27.48
C ARG A 109 0.37 9.48 26.81
N LEU A 110 0.37 8.82 25.67
CA LEU A 110 -0.79 8.61 24.82
C LEU A 110 -1.29 7.16 24.86
N VAL A 111 -0.39 6.22 25.12
CA VAL A 111 -0.71 4.80 25.26
C VAL A 111 -0.15 4.33 26.59
N GLY A 112 -1.01 4.03 27.54
CA GLY A 112 -0.58 3.78 28.93
C GLY A 112 0.21 4.95 29.51
N ASP A 113 1.36 4.67 30.10
CA ASP A 113 2.20 5.69 30.76
C ASP A 113 3.35 6.23 29.88
N GLY A 114 3.35 5.97 28.58
CA GLY A 114 4.48 6.32 27.73
C GLY A 114 4.15 6.63 26.26
N PRO A 115 5.19 6.88 25.47
CA PRO A 115 5.07 7.20 24.07
C PRO A 115 4.92 5.96 23.16
N PHE A 116 5.05 4.75 23.70
CA PHE A 116 5.14 3.54 22.91
C PHE A 116 3.79 2.87 22.74
N GLN A 117 3.47 2.54 21.49
CA GLN A 117 2.35 1.67 21.15
C GLN A 117 2.93 0.32 20.69
N PRO A 118 2.97 -0.69 21.57
CA PRO A 118 3.54 -2.00 21.24
C PRO A 118 2.60 -2.82 20.38
N PHE A 119 3.19 -3.67 19.53
CA PHE A 119 2.48 -4.68 18.75
C PHE A 119 3.41 -5.86 18.44
N GLU A 120 2.81 -7.03 18.28
CA GLU A 120 3.57 -8.23 17.93
C GLU A 120 3.89 -8.27 16.44
N MET A 121 5.13 -8.63 16.13
CA MET A 121 5.63 -8.76 14.75
C MET A 121 6.32 -10.11 14.57
N THR A 122 5.97 -10.81 13.51
CA THR A 122 6.72 -12.02 13.10
C THR A 122 7.97 -11.62 12.32
N LEU A 123 9.12 -11.99 12.81
CA LEU A 123 10.41 -11.78 12.13
C LEU A 123 10.64 -12.83 11.06
N GLU A 124 10.35 -14.08 11.38
CA GLU A 124 10.57 -15.23 10.53
C GLU A 124 9.48 -16.28 10.76
N ALA A 125 9.07 -16.94 9.71
CA ALA A 125 8.27 -18.15 9.76
C ALA A 125 9.11 -19.29 9.20
N VAL A 126 9.23 -20.37 9.95
CA VAL A 126 10.00 -21.56 9.59
C VAL A 126 9.06 -22.75 9.58
N LEU A 127 9.17 -23.59 8.56
CA LEU A 127 8.44 -24.83 8.54
C LEU A 127 8.96 -25.73 9.65
N GLY A 128 8.10 -26.15 10.54
CA GLY A 128 8.45 -27.08 11.63
C GLY A 128 8.89 -28.45 11.09
N PRO A 129 9.28 -29.38 11.97
CA PRO A 129 9.74 -30.72 11.59
C PRO A 129 8.79 -31.43 10.61
N ALA A 130 9.36 -32.15 9.64
CA ALA A 130 8.59 -32.75 8.55
C ALA A 130 7.50 -33.75 9.06
N GLU A 131 7.77 -34.46 10.13
CA GLU A 131 6.82 -35.36 10.79
C GLU A 131 5.61 -34.68 11.39
N ASN A 132 5.70 -33.37 11.64
CA ASN A 132 4.60 -32.54 12.13
C ASN A 132 3.87 -31.79 10.98
N ASN A 133 4.30 -31.98 9.73
CA ASN A 133 3.69 -31.41 8.54
C ASN A 133 3.21 -32.54 7.63
N THR A 134 2.00 -33.00 7.89
CA THR A 134 1.38 -34.15 7.21
C THR A 134 0.07 -33.75 6.56
N ALA A 135 -0.23 -34.35 5.42
CA ALA A 135 -1.53 -34.22 4.77
C ALA A 135 -1.88 -35.51 4.05
N GLU A 136 -3.17 -35.82 3.99
CA GLU A 136 -3.72 -36.89 3.20
C GLU A 136 -5.11 -36.52 2.67
N LEU A 137 -5.42 -36.97 1.48
CA LEU A 137 -6.78 -36.92 0.94
C LEU A 137 -7.54 -38.19 1.31
N VAL A 138 -8.78 -38.00 1.78
CA VAL A 138 -9.67 -39.09 2.10
C VAL A 138 -10.86 -39.03 1.14
N GLY A 139 -10.98 -40.00 0.28
CA GLY A 139 -12.05 -40.10 -0.72
C GLY A 139 -13.40 -40.45 -0.12
N PRO A 140 -14.47 -40.45 -0.96
CA PRO A 140 -15.77 -40.92 -0.55
C PRO A 140 -15.73 -42.42 -0.14
N ALA A 141 -16.68 -42.82 0.68
CA ALA A 141 -16.82 -44.23 1.03
C ALA A 141 -17.32 -45.04 -0.16
N ASP A 142 -16.76 -46.25 -0.36
CA ASP A 142 -17.30 -47.23 -1.30
C ASP A 142 -18.58 -47.88 -0.77
N ALA A 143 -19.10 -48.84 -1.50
CA ALA A 143 -20.34 -49.58 -1.12
C ALA A 143 -20.21 -50.35 0.20
N GLU A 144 -19.00 -50.75 0.57
CA GLU A 144 -18.64 -51.44 1.81
C GLU A 144 -18.34 -50.48 2.95
N GLY A 145 -18.40 -49.16 2.73
CA GLY A 145 -18.12 -48.12 3.72
C GLY A 145 -16.63 -47.80 3.90
N THR A 146 -15.74 -48.42 3.09
CA THR A 146 -14.29 -48.15 3.13
C THR A 146 -13.96 -46.86 2.38
N ARG A 147 -13.04 -46.06 2.95
CA ARG A 147 -12.58 -44.84 2.34
C ARG A 147 -11.17 -45.02 1.80
N ARG A 148 -10.95 -44.59 0.56
CA ARG A 148 -9.61 -44.51 0.00
C ARG A 148 -8.83 -43.34 0.68
N VAL A 149 -7.66 -43.65 1.21
CA VAL A 149 -6.75 -42.67 1.78
C VAL A 149 -5.54 -42.56 0.87
N VAL A 150 -5.22 -41.31 0.47
CA VAL A 150 -4.06 -40.96 -0.36
C VAL A 150 -3.12 -40.10 0.46
N PRO A 151 -2.03 -40.67 0.99
CA PRO A 151 -1.02 -39.88 1.71
C PRO A 151 -0.30 -38.95 0.75
N LEU A 152 -0.06 -37.71 1.18
CA LEU A 152 0.66 -36.68 0.42
C LEU A 152 2.05 -36.48 1.01
N ALA A 153 3.06 -36.40 0.15
CA ALA A 153 4.44 -36.17 0.55
C ALA A 153 4.75 -34.66 0.59
N LEU A 154 5.24 -34.18 1.73
CA LEU A 154 5.70 -32.80 1.91
C LEU A 154 6.78 -32.45 0.88
N GLY A 155 6.69 -31.27 0.28
CA GLY A 155 7.62 -30.77 -0.73
C GLY A 155 7.49 -31.41 -2.11
N ARG A 156 6.68 -32.49 -2.26
CA ARG A 156 6.39 -33.13 -3.52
C ARG A 156 4.93 -32.93 -3.94
N ASP A 157 3.99 -33.25 -3.07
CA ASP A 157 2.56 -33.24 -3.37
C ASP A 157 1.86 -32.03 -2.73
N PHE A 158 2.39 -31.56 -1.63
CA PHE A 158 1.91 -30.35 -0.91
C PHE A 158 3.02 -29.61 -0.20
N THR A 159 2.77 -28.35 0.13
CA THR A 159 3.54 -27.53 1.07
C THR A 159 2.58 -26.68 1.90
N PRO A 160 2.77 -26.53 3.21
CA PRO A 160 2.16 -25.44 3.96
C PRO A 160 2.67 -24.10 3.46
N LEU A 161 1.90 -23.01 3.68
CA LEU A 161 2.34 -21.66 3.34
C LEU A 161 2.42 -20.80 4.62
N ALA A 162 3.44 -19.97 4.71
CA ALA A 162 3.68 -19.10 5.86
C ALA A 162 2.51 -18.12 6.15
N ALA A 163 1.65 -17.87 5.16
CA ALA A 163 0.41 -17.11 5.30
C ALA A 163 -0.62 -17.76 6.22
N GLY A 164 -0.48 -19.08 6.50
CA GLY A 164 -1.44 -19.84 7.29
C GLY A 164 -1.09 -20.01 8.76
N GLY A 165 -2.04 -20.52 9.54
CA GLY A 165 -1.86 -21.01 10.90
C GLY A 165 -1.37 -22.45 10.95
N GLY A 166 -0.95 -22.91 12.15
CA GLY A 166 -0.64 -24.29 12.46
C GLY A 166 -1.85 -25.02 13.07
N GLY A 167 -1.71 -26.32 13.24
CA GLY A 167 -2.69 -27.15 13.92
C GLY A 167 -3.05 -28.43 13.17
N ALA A 168 -3.81 -29.30 13.82
CA ALA A 168 -4.38 -30.49 13.21
C ALA A 168 -5.72 -30.15 12.57
N PHE A 169 -6.03 -30.78 11.46
CA PHE A 169 -7.29 -30.59 10.73
C PHE A 169 -7.81 -31.90 10.15
N ASP A 170 -9.11 -32.01 10.07
CA ASP A 170 -9.87 -33.05 9.32
C ASP A 170 -11.14 -32.40 8.79
N LEU A 171 -11.10 -31.92 7.54
CA LEU A 171 -12.06 -31.01 6.96
C LEU A 171 -12.63 -31.53 5.65
N PRO A 172 -13.95 -31.36 5.39
CA PRO A 172 -14.51 -31.60 4.08
C PRO A 172 -13.90 -30.63 3.06
N LEU A 173 -13.74 -31.08 1.82
CA LEU A 173 -13.24 -30.25 0.73
C LEU A 173 -14.40 -29.58 -0.01
N VAL A 174 -14.22 -28.31 -0.32
CA VAL A 174 -15.14 -27.50 -1.13
C VAL A 174 -14.32 -26.79 -2.20
N PHE A 175 -14.69 -26.92 -3.45
CA PHE A 175 -14.09 -26.14 -4.53
C PHE A 175 -14.76 -24.75 -4.58
N ALA A 176 -13.97 -23.70 -4.48
CA ALA A 176 -14.41 -22.31 -4.47
C ALA A 176 -13.79 -21.52 -5.63
N GLY A 177 -13.73 -22.12 -6.83
CA GLY A 177 -13.24 -21.42 -8.02
C GLY A 177 -11.88 -20.77 -7.81
N TYR A 178 -11.83 -19.47 -8.06
CA TYR A 178 -10.66 -18.64 -7.78
C TYR A 178 -10.67 -18.03 -6.36
N GLY A 179 -11.69 -18.27 -5.57
CA GLY A 179 -11.83 -17.76 -4.20
C GLY A 179 -12.08 -16.25 -4.13
N ILE A 180 -12.77 -15.70 -5.11
CA ILE A 180 -13.00 -14.27 -5.31
C ILE A 180 -14.45 -13.91 -4.97
N THR A 181 -14.62 -12.81 -4.23
CA THR A 181 -15.87 -12.06 -4.08
C THR A 181 -15.61 -10.64 -4.57
N ALA A 182 -16.15 -10.29 -5.74
CA ALA A 182 -15.95 -9.03 -6.45
C ALA A 182 -17.29 -8.49 -6.97
N PRO A 183 -18.10 -7.85 -6.09
CA PRO A 183 -19.43 -7.35 -6.48
C PRO A 183 -19.43 -6.32 -7.62
N PRO A 184 -18.44 -5.42 -7.75
CA PRO A 184 -18.37 -4.50 -8.88
C PRO A 184 -18.26 -5.22 -10.22
N GLU A 185 -17.49 -6.31 -10.28
CA GLU A 185 -17.27 -7.17 -11.44
C GLU A 185 -18.41 -8.20 -11.63
N LYS A 186 -19.38 -8.23 -10.71
CA LYS A 186 -20.51 -9.17 -10.66
C LYS A 186 -20.06 -10.64 -10.58
N TYR A 187 -18.97 -10.88 -9.88
CA TYR A 187 -18.38 -12.20 -9.72
C TYR A 187 -18.26 -12.56 -8.24
N ASP A 188 -18.71 -13.76 -7.85
CA ASP A 188 -18.62 -14.23 -6.47
C ASP A 188 -18.59 -15.77 -6.43
N ASP A 189 -17.40 -16.32 -6.21
CA ASP A 189 -17.19 -17.76 -6.09
C ASP A 189 -17.90 -18.38 -4.88
N TYR A 190 -18.20 -17.61 -3.84
CA TYR A 190 -18.83 -18.12 -2.63
C TYR A 190 -20.38 -18.09 -2.68
N SER A 191 -20.96 -17.35 -3.61
CA SER A 191 -22.41 -17.21 -3.73
C SER A 191 -23.16 -18.54 -3.89
N ALA A 192 -22.59 -19.47 -4.67
CA ALA A 192 -23.17 -20.79 -4.93
C ALA A 192 -22.99 -21.79 -3.77
N LEU A 193 -22.14 -21.47 -2.78
CA LEU A 193 -21.79 -22.40 -1.71
C LEU A 193 -22.81 -22.43 -0.56
N ALA A 194 -23.70 -21.44 -0.48
CA ALA A 194 -24.79 -21.39 0.52
C ALA A 194 -24.33 -21.73 1.96
N GLY A 195 -23.14 -21.26 2.34
CA GLY A 195 -22.53 -21.51 3.66
C GLY A 195 -21.80 -22.84 3.81
N THR A 196 -21.67 -23.66 2.75
CA THR A 196 -20.92 -24.94 2.82
C THR A 196 -19.39 -24.71 2.92
N ALA A 197 -18.90 -23.50 2.66
CA ALA A 197 -17.51 -23.11 2.93
C ALA A 197 -17.20 -23.07 4.44
N LYS A 198 -18.22 -22.81 5.26
CA LYS A 198 -18.08 -22.76 6.71
C LYS A 198 -17.55 -24.07 7.27
N SER A 199 -16.47 -23.98 8.03
CA SER A 199 -15.80 -25.15 8.64
C SER A 199 -15.29 -26.17 7.63
N ALA A 200 -15.06 -25.79 6.38
CA ALA A 200 -14.48 -26.61 5.32
C ALA A 200 -13.06 -26.13 4.94
N ALA A 201 -12.33 -26.99 4.25
CA ALA A 201 -11.12 -26.60 3.54
C ALA A 201 -11.53 -26.17 2.11
N VAL A 202 -11.37 -24.89 1.79
CA VAL A 202 -11.72 -24.37 0.47
C VAL A 202 -10.55 -24.54 -0.49
N VAL A 203 -10.80 -25.20 -1.61
CA VAL A 203 -9.84 -25.37 -2.71
C VAL A 203 -9.98 -24.19 -3.65
N VAL A 204 -8.87 -23.47 -3.86
CA VAL A 204 -8.84 -22.19 -4.57
C VAL A 204 -7.75 -22.21 -5.64
N LEU A 205 -8.09 -21.79 -6.86
CA LEU A 205 -7.13 -21.53 -7.93
C LEU A 205 -6.32 -20.26 -7.63
N ARG A 206 -5.02 -20.28 -7.94
CA ARG A 206 -4.09 -19.21 -7.53
C ARG A 206 -4.37 -17.85 -8.17
N GLN A 207 -4.53 -17.81 -9.48
CA GLN A 207 -4.70 -16.58 -10.25
C GLN A 207 -6.16 -16.07 -10.16
N GLU A 208 -6.64 -15.49 -11.22
CA GLU A 208 -8.00 -14.97 -11.37
C GLU A 208 -8.59 -15.39 -12.72
N PRO A 209 -9.91 -15.32 -12.93
CA PRO A 209 -10.51 -15.65 -14.19
C PRO A 209 -9.98 -14.78 -15.31
N GLN A 210 -9.78 -15.39 -16.50
CA GLN A 210 -9.37 -14.68 -17.72
C GLN A 210 -8.05 -13.90 -17.58
N LYS A 211 -7.11 -14.38 -16.76
CA LYS A 211 -5.82 -13.70 -16.47
C LYS A 211 -5.00 -13.32 -17.71
N ASP A 212 -5.24 -13.98 -18.85
CA ASP A 212 -4.55 -13.74 -20.12
C ASP A 212 -5.44 -13.01 -21.15
N ASP A 213 -6.63 -12.55 -20.76
CA ASP A 213 -7.54 -11.81 -21.62
C ASP A 213 -7.41 -10.29 -21.37
N PRO A 214 -6.93 -9.51 -22.35
CA PRO A 214 -6.78 -8.06 -22.21
C PRO A 214 -8.11 -7.31 -21.96
N HIS A 215 -9.24 -7.98 -22.18
CA HIS A 215 -10.58 -7.42 -21.98
C HIS A 215 -11.27 -7.96 -20.71
N SER A 216 -10.55 -8.71 -19.88
CA SER A 216 -11.09 -9.21 -18.62
C SER A 216 -11.56 -8.07 -17.72
N VAL A 217 -12.68 -8.28 -17.03
CA VAL A 217 -13.19 -7.36 -16.00
C VAL A 217 -12.26 -7.30 -14.78
N PHE A 218 -11.33 -8.25 -14.66
CA PHE A 218 -10.30 -8.31 -13.62
C PHE A 218 -9.00 -7.64 -14.09
N GLU A 219 -9.08 -6.40 -14.60
CA GLU A 219 -7.94 -5.57 -15.02
C GLU A 219 -7.15 -6.10 -16.24
N GLY A 220 -7.78 -6.91 -17.06
CA GLY A 220 -7.20 -7.37 -18.33
C GLY A 220 -6.05 -8.36 -18.12
N ASN A 221 -4.90 -8.11 -18.74
CA ASN A 221 -3.69 -8.93 -18.60
C ASN A 221 -2.91 -8.62 -17.31
N GLN A 222 -3.40 -7.72 -16.47
CA GLN A 222 -2.78 -7.38 -15.21
C GLN A 222 -3.45 -8.15 -14.09
N ALA A 223 -2.67 -8.57 -13.09
CA ALA A 223 -3.26 -9.22 -11.93
C ALA A 223 -4.00 -8.18 -11.08
N SER A 224 -5.31 -8.35 -10.92
CA SER A 224 -6.10 -7.50 -10.04
C SER A 224 -5.77 -7.76 -8.57
N GLN A 225 -6.26 -6.90 -7.68
CA GLN A 225 -6.16 -7.14 -6.23
C GLN A 225 -6.73 -8.49 -5.78
N HIS A 226 -7.65 -9.07 -6.56
CA HIS A 226 -8.30 -10.36 -6.27
C HIS A 226 -7.38 -11.56 -6.50
N ALA A 227 -6.34 -11.42 -7.34
CA ALA A 227 -5.35 -12.47 -7.55
C ALA A 227 -4.41 -12.67 -6.35
N ALA A 228 -4.28 -11.67 -5.47
CA ALA A 228 -3.38 -11.71 -4.32
C ALA A 228 -3.76 -12.82 -3.33
N LEU A 229 -2.78 -13.66 -2.94
CA LEU A 229 -3.02 -14.78 -2.01
C LEU A 229 -3.59 -14.31 -0.66
N ALA A 230 -3.06 -13.22 -0.12
CA ALA A 230 -3.54 -12.67 1.15
C ALA A 230 -5.02 -12.26 1.07
N ARG A 231 -5.46 -11.69 -0.07
CA ARG A 231 -6.86 -11.32 -0.29
C ARG A 231 -7.76 -12.55 -0.35
N LYS A 232 -7.32 -13.62 -1.03
CA LYS A 232 -8.06 -14.88 -1.10
C LYS A 232 -8.17 -15.58 0.27
N VAL A 233 -7.10 -15.54 1.08
CA VAL A 233 -7.11 -16.06 2.46
C VAL A 233 -8.07 -15.24 3.33
N ALA A 234 -8.05 -13.91 3.22
CA ALA A 234 -8.97 -13.03 3.94
C ALA A 234 -10.42 -13.32 3.53
N ASN A 235 -10.69 -13.43 2.23
CA ASN A 235 -12.03 -13.74 1.71
C ASN A 235 -12.53 -15.11 2.20
N ALA A 236 -11.68 -16.14 2.18
CA ALA A 236 -12.03 -17.45 2.74
C ALA A 236 -12.37 -17.36 4.24
N SER A 237 -11.65 -16.53 5.00
CA SER A 237 -11.91 -16.27 6.41
C SER A 237 -13.25 -15.54 6.63
N GLU A 238 -13.60 -14.57 5.78
CA GLU A 238 -14.90 -13.89 5.79
C GLU A 238 -16.07 -14.87 5.58
N HIS A 239 -15.83 -15.93 4.79
CA HIS A 239 -16.77 -17.03 4.58
C HIS A 239 -16.62 -18.19 5.59
N GLU A 240 -15.95 -17.96 6.72
CA GLU A 240 -15.77 -18.88 7.85
C GLU A 240 -15.13 -20.23 7.45
N ALA A 241 -14.28 -20.25 6.40
CA ALA A 241 -13.51 -21.43 6.03
C ALA A 241 -12.52 -21.81 7.16
N ALA A 242 -12.32 -23.11 7.36
CA ALA A 242 -11.41 -23.62 8.37
C ALA A 242 -9.99 -23.88 7.85
N ALA A 243 -9.80 -23.94 6.53
CA ALA A 243 -8.49 -24.00 5.86
C ALA A 243 -8.61 -23.50 4.42
N VAL A 244 -7.49 -23.08 3.85
CA VAL A 244 -7.37 -22.78 2.41
C VAL A 244 -6.39 -23.75 1.77
N VAL A 245 -6.79 -24.32 0.65
CA VAL A 245 -5.98 -25.20 -0.18
C VAL A 245 -5.81 -24.54 -1.54
N PHE A 246 -4.69 -23.90 -1.76
CA PHE A 246 -4.35 -23.38 -3.08
C PHE A 246 -3.93 -24.50 -4.03
N CYS A 247 -4.26 -24.36 -5.29
CA CYS A 247 -3.63 -25.11 -6.37
C CYS A 247 -3.36 -24.18 -7.55
N ASN A 248 -2.38 -24.55 -8.38
CA ASN A 248 -2.07 -23.75 -9.56
C ASN A 248 -3.23 -23.78 -10.57
N ASP A 249 -3.34 -22.73 -11.35
CA ASP A 249 -4.10 -22.69 -12.58
C ASP A 249 -3.45 -23.59 -13.67
N ALA A 250 -3.93 -23.53 -14.91
CA ALA A 250 -3.58 -24.51 -15.95
C ALA A 250 -2.07 -24.61 -16.26
N ASP A 251 -1.27 -23.60 -15.94
CA ASP A 251 0.08 -23.42 -16.49
C ASP A 251 1.21 -24.04 -15.67
N GLY A 252 0.90 -24.81 -14.64
CA GLY A 252 1.95 -25.47 -13.86
C GLY A 252 1.47 -26.35 -12.73
N ASP A 253 2.35 -27.27 -12.31
CA ASP A 253 2.12 -28.18 -11.18
C ASP A 253 3.20 -28.02 -10.08
N ALA A 254 4.07 -26.98 -10.19
CA ALA A 254 5.11 -26.72 -9.21
C ALA A 254 4.52 -26.15 -7.91
N LEU A 255 5.01 -26.63 -6.77
CA LEU A 255 4.63 -26.10 -5.49
C LEU A 255 5.24 -24.71 -5.28
N MET A 256 4.51 -23.87 -4.56
CA MET A 256 5.02 -22.57 -4.11
C MET A 256 6.08 -22.75 -3.03
N ASP A 257 6.99 -21.79 -2.94
CA ASP A 257 7.89 -21.68 -1.81
C ASP A 257 7.12 -21.34 -0.53
N PHE A 258 7.46 -22.01 0.57
CA PHE A 258 6.86 -21.78 1.89
C PHE A 258 6.95 -20.31 2.32
N ALA A 259 8.13 -19.70 2.20
CA ALA A 259 8.41 -18.36 2.71
C ALA A 259 7.74 -17.25 1.89
N ARG A 260 7.63 -17.41 0.56
CA ARG A 260 7.08 -16.38 -0.33
C ARG A 260 5.60 -16.07 -0.13
N ALA A 261 4.86 -16.97 0.49
CA ALA A 261 3.43 -16.80 0.69
C ALA A 261 3.11 -16.46 2.14
N GLY A 262 3.40 -15.26 2.58
CA GLY A 262 2.98 -14.86 3.91
C GLY A 262 3.83 -13.83 4.64
N GLU A 263 4.77 -13.20 3.99
CA GLU A 263 5.43 -12.02 4.56
C GLU A 263 4.40 -10.92 4.82
N GLY A 264 4.49 -10.31 6.00
CA GLY A 264 3.68 -9.15 6.37
C GLY A 264 2.31 -9.40 6.99
N SER A 265 1.79 -10.63 7.08
CA SER A 265 0.49 -10.89 7.72
C SER A 265 0.64 -11.50 9.11
N ASN A 266 0.14 -10.83 10.15
CA ASN A 266 0.08 -11.35 11.52
C ASN A 266 -1.22 -12.13 11.83
N ALA A 267 -2.25 -12.04 10.99
CA ALA A 267 -3.52 -12.72 11.20
C ALA A 267 -3.52 -14.12 10.57
N ARG A 268 -3.22 -15.17 11.39
CA ARG A 268 -3.03 -16.54 10.93
C ARG A 268 -3.85 -17.49 11.74
N THR A 269 -5.14 -17.56 11.42
CA THR A 269 -6.11 -18.31 12.22
C THR A 269 -6.40 -19.69 11.67
N MET A 270 -6.06 -19.98 10.39
CA MET A 270 -6.36 -21.27 9.75
C MET A 270 -5.18 -21.79 8.94
N PRO A 271 -5.01 -23.10 8.77
CA PRO A 271 -4.02 -23.69 7.88
C PRO A 271 -4.21 -23.21 6.43
N VAL A 272 -3.11 -22.85 5.79
CA VAL A 272 -3.03 -22.55 4.36
C VAL A 272 -2.05 -23.50 3.73
N LEU A 273 -2.49 -24.23 2.73
CA LEU A 273 -1.72 -25.27 2.04
C LEU A 273 -1.67 -24.95 0.54
N HIS A 274 -0.60 -25.34 -0.11
CA HIS A 274 -0.55 -25.44 -1.56
C HIS A 274 -0.40 -26.89 -1.96
N LEU A 275 -1.33 -27.40 -2.74
CA LEU A 275 -1.32 -28.74 -3.30
C LEU A 275 -1.01 -28.68 -4.81
N ARG A 276 -0.31 -29.70 -5.30
CA ARG A 276 -0.21 -29.87 -6.74
C ARG A 276 -1.58 -29.99 -7.38
N ARG A 277 -1.74 -29.41 -8.56
CA ARG A 277 -2.97 -29.45 -9.33
C ARG A 277 -3.42 -30.90 -9.63
N SER A 278 -2.45 -31.76 -9.95
CA SER A 278 -2.69 -33.19 -10.18
C SER A 278 -3.32 -33.92 -8.98
N VAL A 279 -2.98 -33.49 -7.76
CA VAL A 279 -3.57 -34.05 -6.51
C VAL A 279 -5.03 -33.64 -6.36
N VAL A 280 -5.34 -32.39 -6.65
CA VAL A 280 -6.69 -31.83 -6.57
C VAL A 280 -7.61 -32.35 -7.69
N ASP A 281 -7.05 -32.57 -8.88
CA ASP A 281 -7.81 -32.95 -10.09
C ASP A 281 -8.62 -34.25 -9.89
N GLU A 282 -8.13 -35.20 -9.11
CA GLU A 282 -8.88 -36.44 -8.85
C GLU A 282 -10.21 -36.17 -8.12
N ALA A 283 -10.18 -35.37 -7.06
CA ALA A 283 -11.38 -35.03 -6.30
C ALA A 283 -12.35 -34.18 -7.14
N VAL A 284 -11.83 -33.24 -7.94
CA VAL A 284 -12.64 -32.44 -8.86
C VAL A 284 -13.25 -33.31 -9.95
N ARG A 285 -12.48 -34.20 -10.58
CA ARG A 285 -12.97 -35.11 -11.63
C ARG A 285 -14.12 -35.97 -11.16
N GLN A 286 -14.03 -36.51 -9.96
CA GLN A 286 -15.12 -37.34 -9.39
C GLN A 286 -16.36 -36.50 -9.09
N SER A 287 -16.21 -35.31 -8.55
CA SER A 287 -17.34 -34.46 -8.13
C SER A 287 -17.98 -33.70 -9.30
N PHE A 288 -17.23 -33.36 -10.33
CA PHE A 288 -17.70 -32.59 -11.50
C PHE A 288 -17.96 -33.45 -12.75
N GLY A 289 -17.50 -34.71 -12.77
CA GLY A 289 -17.54 -35.57 -13.96
C GLY A 289 -16.59 -35.12 -15.09
N ARG A 290 -15.71 -34.14 -14.81
CA ARG A 290 -14.74 -33.57 -15.77
C ARG A 290 -13.48 -33.09 -15.03
N PRO A 291 -12.33 -33.02 -15.71
CA PRO A 291 -11.08 -32.57 -15.08
C PRO A 291 -11.13 -31.10 -14.67
N LEU A 292 -10.28 -30.74 -13.71
CA LEU A 292 -10.14 -29.36 -13.22
C LEU A 292 -9.80 -28.36 -14.34
N SER A 293 -9.05 -28.77 -15.37
CA SER A 293 -8.77 -27.93 -16.54
C SER A 293 -10.03 -27.52 -17.32
N ASP A 294 -11.05 -28.41 -17.36
CA ASP A 294 -12.30 -28.13 -18.06
C ASP A 294 -13.23 -27.28 -17.19
N VAL A 295 -13.18 -27.49 -15.87
CA VAL A 295 -13.90 -26.64 -14.91
C VAL A 295 -13.35 -25.22 -14.99
N GLN A 296 -12.04 -25.04 -14.92
CA GLN A 296 -11.38 -23.76 -15.01
C GLN A 296 -11.69 -23.03 -16.33
N ARG A 297 -11.53 -23.72 -17.47
CA ARG A 297 -11.88 -23.13 -18.78
C ARG A 297 -13.34 -22.69 -18.87
N GLY A 298 -14.23 -23.41 -18.21
CA GLY A 298 -15.64 -23.03 -18.13
C GLY A 298 -15.83 -21.72 -17.37
N ILE A 299 -15.15 -21.55 -16.23
CA ILE A 299 -15.17 -20.31 -15.44
C ILE A 299 -14.59 -19.15 -16.30
N ASP A 300 -13.41 -19.36 -16.91
CA ASP A 300 -12.74 -18.34 -17.71
C ASP A 300 -13.55 -17.91 -18.94
N ALA A 301 -14.27 -18.84 -19.55
CA ALA A 301 -15.08 -18.55 -20.74
C ALA A 301 -16.39 -17.80 -20.43
N ALA A 302 -17.03 -18.13 -19.32
CA ALA A 302 -18.37 -17.61 -18.98
C ALA A 302 -18.35 -16.52 -17.91
N LEU A 303 -17.27 -16.38 -17.14
CA LEU A 303 -17.22 -15.62 -15.90
C LEU A 303 -18.33 -16.00 -14.91
N GLU A 304 -18.67 -17.28 -14.90
CA GLU A 304 -19.65 -17.85 -13.97
C GLU A 304 -18.93 -18.75 -12.95
N PRO A 305 -19.16 -18.53 -11.66
CA PRO A 305 -18.63 -19.41 -10.60
C PRO A 305 -19.03 -20.86 -10.79
N ALA A 306 -18.11 -21.79 -10.59
CA ALA A 306 -18.37 -23.23 -10.62
C ALA A 306 -18.19 -23.89 -9.25
N SER A 307 -18.36 -23.13 -8.18
CA SER A 307 -18.08 -23.55 -6.82
C SER A 307 -19.10 -24.57 -6.29
N ARG A 308 -18.61 -25.62 -5.62
CA ARG A 308 -19.43 -26.68 -5.02
C ARG A 308 -18.64 -27.52 -4.04
N PRO A 309 -19.31 -28.27 -3.13
CA PRO A 309 -18.66 -29.31 -2.36
C PRO A 309 -18.02 -30.39 -3.24
N LEU A 310 -16.86 -30.89 -2.83
CA LEU A 310 -16.26 -32.08 -3.43
C LEU A 310 -16.77 -33.31 -2.69
N ASP A 311 -17.80 -33.93 -3.25
CA ASP A 311 -18.66 -34.92 -2.57
C ASP A 311 -17.88 -36.08 -1.92
N GLY A 312 -17.95 -36.13 -0.59
CA GLY A 312 -17.31 -37.17 0.22
C GLY A 312 -15.80 -37.04 0.38
N TRP A 313 -15.15 -36.08 -0.32
CA TRP A 313 -13.74 -35.83 -0.18
C TRP A 313 -13.42 -34.98 1.05
N ARG A 314 -12.34 -35.34 1.72
CA ARG A 314 -11.81 -34.62 2.88
C ARG A 314 -10.31 -34.49 2.76
N ILE A 315 -9.76 -33.48 3.42
CA ILE A 315 -8.33 -33.36 3.70
C ILE A 315 -8.12 -33.43 5.21
N ARG A 316 -7.18 -34.25 5.65
CA ARG A 316 -6.77 -34.30 7.05
C ARG A 316 -5.27 -34.28 7.19
N GLY A 317 -4.80 -33.77 8.31
CA GLY A 317 -3.36 -33.67 8.56
C GLY A 317 -3.02 -32.74 9.70
N ARG A 318 -1.80 -32.30 9.69
CA ARG A 318 -1.26 -31.33 10.64
C ARG A 318 -0.31 -30.38 9.91
N VAL A 319 -0.32 -29.13 10.32
CA VAL A 319 0.67 -28.11 9.93
C VAL A 319 1.39 -27.62 11.18
N ALA A 320 2.70 -27.58 11.15
CA ALA A 320 3.55 -26.97 12.16
C ALA A 320 4.39 -25.86 11.52
N ILE A 321 4.18 -24.64 11.96
CA ILE A 321 4.93 -23.46 11.54
C ILE A 321 5.46 -22.83 12.81
N ASP A 322 6.77 -22.78 12.93
CA ASP A 322 7.45 -22.09 14.02
C ASP A 322 7.66 -20.63 13.62
N ARG A 323 7.31 -19.70 14.51
CA ARG A 323 7.45 -18.27 14.29
C ARG A 323 8.40 -17.68 15.31
N VAL A 324 9.36 -16.93 14.81
CA VAL A 324 10.17 -16.05 15.63
C VAL A 324 9.44 -14.72 15.69
N GLU A 325 8.97 -14.36 16.87
CA GLU A 325 8.20 -13.13 17.10
C GLU A 325 9.02 -12.13 17.92
N THR A 326 8.73 -10.85 17.73
CA THR A 326 9.25 -9.76 18.54
C THR A 326 8.15 -8.74 18.79
N THR A 327 8.28 -7.99 19.88
CA THR A 327 7.41 -6.85 20.13
C THR A 327 8.02 -5.63 19.48
N ALA A 328 7.36 -5.09 18.45
CA ALA A 328 7.70 -3.82 17.83
C ALA A 328 6.92 -2.67 18.49
N ARG A 329 7.33 -1.43 18.29
CA ARG A 329 6.73 -0.26 18.95
C ARG A 329 6.60 0.91 17.99
N ASN A 330 5.40 1.46 17.79
CA ASN A 330 5.29 2.83 17.28
C ASN A 330 5.64 3.82 18.40
N VAL A 331 6.18 4.98 18.03
CA VAL A 331 6.52 6.05 18.98
C VAL A 331 5.66 7.25 18.70
N LEU A 332 4.90 7.70 19.70
CA LEU A 332 3.87 8.73 19.57
C LEU A 332 4.18 9.97 20.42
N ALA A 333 3.90 11.15 19.84
CA ALA A 333 3.85 12.41 20.58
C ALA A 333 2.71 13.28 20.06
N PHE A 334 2.12 14.08 20.93
CA PHE A 334 0.94 14.87 20.61
C PHE A 334 1.10 16.33 21.01
N LEU A 335 0.89 17.23 20.04
CA LEU A 335 0.73 18.66 20.28
C LEU A 335 -0.78 18.96 20.35
N PRO A 336 -1.32 19.32 21.54
CA PRO A 336 -2.75 19.53 21.71
C PRO A 336 -3.27 20.71 20.92
N GLY A 337 -4.43 20.55 20.29
CA GLY A 337 -5.22 21.63 19.71
C GLY A 337 -5.98 22.41 20.78
N LYS A 338 -6.22 23.71 20.53
CA LYS A 338 -7.03 24.56 21.41
C LYS A 338 -8.48 24.74 20.94
N GLY A 339 -8.81 24.23 19.74
CA GLY A 339 -10.07 24.53 19.09
C GLY A 339 -10.12 25.98 18.57
N GLN A 340 -11.17 26.29 17.83
CA GLN A 340 -11.47 27.63 17.38
C GLN A 340 -13.00 27.81 17.32
N ALA A 341 -13.51 28.90 17.92
CA ALA A 341 -14.92 29.24 17.82
C ALA A 341 -15.31 29.55 16.37
N ALA A 342 -16.58 29.33 16.02
CA ALA A 342 -17.11 29.72 14.72
C ALA A 342 -16.95 31.23 14.51
N THR A 343 -16.57 31.61 13.29
CA THR A 343 -16.52 33.00 12.83
C THR A 343 -17.69 33.26 11.88
N ALA A 344 -17.91 34.54 11.52
CA ALA A 344 -18.98 34.88 10.58
C ALA A 344 -18.84 34.17 9.23
N ASP A 345 -17.59 33.88 8.82
CA ASP A 345 -17.25 33.30 7.51
C ASP A 345 -16.77 31.84 7.60
N GLY A 346 -16.84 31.20 8.79
CA GLY A 346 -16.31 29.85 8.95
C GLY A 346 -16.86 29.04 10.13
N ALA A 347 -16.80 27.71 10.00
CA ALA A 347 -17.22 26.77 11.03
C ALA A 347 -16.26 26.77 12.23
N ALA A 348 -16.73 26.29 13.38
CA ALA A 348 -15.87 26.01 14.52
C ALA A 348 -14.89 24.85 14.20
N ILE A 349 -13.69 24.90 14.78
CA ILE A 349 -12.75 23.79 14.78
C ILE A 349 -12.80 23.12 16.14
N ASP A 350 -13.09 21.81 16.16
CA ASP A 350 -13.08 21.01 17.39
C ASP A 350 -11.62 20.71 17.79
N SER A 351 -11.27 20.94 19.04
CA SER A 351 -9.95 20.64 19.60
C SER A 351 -9.61 19.14 19.60
N ARG A 352 -10.58 18.27 19.39
CA ARG A 352 -10.38 16.82 19.21
C ARG A 352 -9.85 16.47 17.82
N GLU A 353 -10.11 17.33 16.82
CA GLU A 353 -9.61 17.12 15.48
C GLU A 353 -8.09 17.22 15.42
N ILE A 354 -7.48 16.31 14.68
CA ILE A 354 -6.03 16.22 14.57
C ILE A 354 -5.56 16.07 13.12
N VAL A 355 -4.33 16.51 12.89
CA VAL A 355 -3.52 16.11 11.73
C VAL A 355 -2.50 15.09 12.22
N VAL A 356 -2.29 14.02 11.49
CA VAL A 356 -1.23 13.05 11.75
C VAL A 356 -0.03 13.36 10.85
N LEU A 357 1.16 13.45 11.43
CA LEU A 357 2.43 13.46 10.70
C LEU A 357 3.20 12.21 11.06
N GLY A 358 3.59 11.42 10.05
CA GLY A 358 4.24 10.13 10.23
C GLY A 358 5.51 9.95 9.42
N ALA A 359 6.39 9.07 9.91
CA ALA A 359 7.56 8.53 9.22
C ALA A 359 7.90 7.18 9.85
N HIS A 360 8.39 6.21 9.08
CA HIS A 360 8.91 4.99 9.71
C HIS A 360 10.36 5.15 10.16
N TYR A 361 10.73 4.41 11.19
CA TYR A 361 12.08 4.46 11.75
C TYR A 361 12.82 3.12 11.68
N ASP A 362 12.16 2.03 11.31
CA ASP A 362 12.78 0.75 11.00
C ASP A 362 13.45 0.76 9.63
N HIS A 363 14.30 -0.24 9.37
CA HIS A 363 14.88 -0.51 8.06
C HIS A 363 15.33 -1.99 7.99
N LEU A 364 16.10 -2.36 6.97
CA LEU A 364 16.37 -3.75 6.59
C LEU A 364 17.38 -4.50 7.48
N GLY A 365 17.99 -3.86 8.47
CA GLY A 365 18.99 -4.51 9.32
C GLY A 365 20.26 -4.90 8.54
N SER A 366 20.60 -6.18 8.54
CA SER A 366 21.71 -6.71 7.75
C SER A 366 21.29 -7.20 6.35
N GLY A 367 20.17 -6.69 5.82
CA GLY A 367 19.59 -7.10 4.55
C GLY A 367 18.55 -8.20 4.71
N GLY A 368 18.15 -8.81 3.61
CA GLY A 368 17.11 -9.83 3.59
C GLY A 368 16.39 -9.88 2.25
N PRO A 369 15.17 -10.43 2.21
CA PRO A 369 14.39 -10.58 0.96
C PRO A 369 14.11 -9.24 0.25
N ASN A 370 13.95 -8.14 1.04
CA ASN A 370 13.66 -6.81 0.51
C ASN A 370 14.92 -6.02 0.12
N SER A 371 16.12 -6.59 0.33
CA SER A 371 17.37 -5.93 -0.07
C SER A 371 17.52 -5.91 -1.59
N ALA A 372 17.89 -4.75 -2.13
CA ALA A 372 18.29 -4.58 -3.53
C ALA A 372 19.75 -5.02 -3.80
N ALA A 373 20.44 -5.57 -2.77
CA ALA A 373 21.75 -6.23 -2.86
C ALA A 373 21.62 -7.70 -2.41
N PRO A 374 20.92 -8.57 -3.18
CA PRO A 374 20.61 -9.93 -2.76
C PRO A 374 21.91 -10.74 -2.55
N GLY A 375 21.96 -11.44 -1.39
CA GLY A 375 23.13 -12.25 -1.00
C GLY A 375 24.24 -11.47 -0.29
N GLU A 376 24.18 -10.16 -0.23
CA GLU A 376 25.08 -9.32 0.54
C GLU A 376 24.56 -9.21 2.00
N ARG A 377 25.34 -9.72 2.94
CA ARG A 377 25.06 -9.55 4.38
C ARG A 377 25.90 -8.39 4.92
N ALA A 378 25.35 -7.20 4.81
CA ALA A 378 25.96 -5.98 5.32
C ALA A 378 24.89 -5.11 5.99
N ILE A 379 25.32 -4.21 6.87
CA ILE A 379 24.39 -3.26 7.48
C ILE A 379 23.79 -2.37 6.38
N HIS A 380 22.47 -2.35 6.29
CA HIS A 380 21.72 -1.40 5.47
C HIS A 380 21.47 -0.18 6.34
N HIS A 381 22.19 0.91 6.08
CA HIS A 381 22.19 2.08 6.96
C HIS A 381 20.85 2.83 6.90
N GLY A 382 20.18 2.85 5.74
CA GLY A 382 18.88 3.51 5.56
C GLY A 382 18.91 4.97 5.94
N ALA A 383 19.88 5.72 5.39
CA ALA A 383 20.03 7.13 5.74
C ALA A 383 18.91 7.97 5.12
N ASP A 384 18.57 7.70 3.86
CA ASP A 384 17.40 8.29 3.24
C ASP A 384 16.15 7.50 3.61
N ASP A 385 16.23 6.19 3.58
CA ASP A 385 15.16 5.25 3.89
C ASP A 385 15.35 4.60 5.29
N ASN A 386 14.75 5.10 6.41
CA ASN A 386 14.05 6.37 6.47
C ASN A 386 14.51 7.17 7.70
N ALA A 387 15.85 7.27 7.89
CA ALA A 387 16.38 8.15 8.93
C ALA A 387 16.10 9.63 8.58
N SER A 388 16.04 9.98 7.28
CA SER A 388 15.71 11.33 6.79
C SER A 388 14.31 11.75 7.24
N GLY A 389 13.30 10.94 6.98
CA GLY A 389 11.91 11.21 7.39
C GLY A 389 11.76 11.23 8.91
N THR A 390 12.39 10.31 9.63
CA THR A 390 12.34 10.26 11.09
C THR A 390 12.99 11.51 11.72
N ALA A 391 14.14 11.97 11.23
CA ALA A 391 14.78 13.18 11.73
C ALA A 391 13.94 14.44 11.41
N MET A 392 13.34 14.49 10.22
CA MET A 392 12.45 15.59 9.82
C MET A 392 11.17 15.60 10.64
N LEU A 393 10.58 14.46 10.97
CA LEU A 393 9.42 14.33 11.85
C LEU A 393 9.67 15.01 13.20
N VAL A 394 10.82 14.73 13.82
CA VAL A 394 11.22 15.34 15.11
C VAL A 394 11.42 16.84 14.97
N GLU A 395 12.06 17.30 13.91
CA GLU A 395 12.32 18.74 13.70
C GLU A 395 11.04 19.52 13.43
N ILE A 396 10.09 18.96 12.67
CA ILE A 396 8.76 19.58 12.46
C ILE A 396 7.99 19.65 13.77
N ALA A 397 8.05 18.59 14.58
CA ALA A 397 7.42 18.61 15.91
C ALA A 397 7.95 19.77 16.77
N ARG A 398 9.27 19.99 16.76
CA ARG A 398 9.92 21.09 17.47
C ARG A 398 9.45 22.47 16.97
N ARG A 399 9.40 22.65 15.64
CA ARG A 399 8.96 23.90 15.03
C ARG A 399 7.50 24.22 15.33
N LEU A 400 6.60 23.25 15.20
CA LEU A 400 5.17 23.45 15.47
C LEU A 400 4.92 23.73 16.95
N ALA A 401 5.62 23.04 17.85
CA ALA A 401 5.50 23.30 19.29
C ALA A 401 5.99 24.73 19.65
N ALA A 402 7.10 25.16 19.07
CA ALA A 402 7.65 26.52 19.29
C ALA A 402 6.75 27.63 18.72
N ALA A 403 6.03 27.36 17.62
CA ALA A 403 5.11 28.31 17.02
C ALA A 403 3.84 28.57 17.86
N GLY A 404 3.59 27.74 18.87
CA GLY A 404 2.45 27.85 19.76
C GLY A 404 1.23 27.02 19.34
N PRO A 405 0.15 27.08 20.14
CA PRO A 405 -0.99 26.17 20.00
C PRO A 405 -1.80 26.45 18.74
N LEU A 406 -2.04 25.39 17.96
CA LEU A 406 -2.87 25.37 16.76
C LEU A 406 -4.35 25.10 17.10
N PRO A 407 -5.30 25.43 16.22
CA PRO A 407 -6.71 25.04 16.40
C PRO A 407 -6.89 23.53 16.48
N ARG A 408 -6.36 22.75 15.53
CA ARG A 408 -6.31 21.28 15.60
C ARG A 408 -5.02 20.81 16.24
N GLY A 409 -5.09 19.68 16.93
CA GLY A 409 -3.89 19.02 17.43
C GLY A 409 -3.06 18.40 16.28
N VAL A 410 -1.79 18.15 16.57
CA VAL A 410 -0.91 17.40 15.67
C VAL A 410 -0.38 16.17 16.40
N LEU A 411 -0.62 15.01 15.84
CA LEU A 411 -0.08 13.74 16.32
C LEU A 411 1.12 13.35 15.46
N PHE A 412 2.27 13.20 16.09
CA PHE A 412 3.51 12.73 15.48
C PHE A 412 3.66 11.25 15.77
N VAL A 413 3.88 10.45 14.72
CA VAL A 413 4.03 9.00 14.86
C VAL A 413 5.26 8.53 14.08
N ALA A 414 6.24 7.98 14.81
CA ALA A 414 7.29 7.20 14.18
C ALA A 414 6.84 5.72 14.15
N PHE A 415 6.63 5.19 12.94
CA PHE A 415 6.13 3.83 12.73
C PHE A 415 7.28 2.83 12.73
N SER A 416 7.00 1.59 13.14
CA SER A 416 7.92 0.45 13.03
C SER A 416 7.32 -0.63 12.14
N GLY A 417 8.19 -1.40 11.46
CA GLY A 417 7.74 -2.51 10.62
C GLY A 417 7.07 -2.07 9.32
N GLU A 418 7.41 -0.91 8.81
CA GLU A 418 7.02 -0.44 7.48
C GLU A 418 7.57 -1.40 6.44
N GLU A 419 8.86 -1.71 6.51
CA GLU A 419 9.63 -2.60 5.64
C GLU A 419 9.14 -4.07 5.64
N ARG A 420 8.26 -4.39 6.58
CA ARG A 420 7.60 -5.69 6.73
C ARG A 420 6.13 -5.67 6.29
N GLY A 421 5.73 -4.64 5.53
CA GLY A 421 4.39 -4.47 4.98
C GLY A 421 3.49 -3.60 5.82
N LEU A 422 3.95 -2.43 6.19
CA LEU A 422 3.18 -1.36 6.86
C LEU A 422 2.58 -1.79 8.21
N LEU A 423 3.29 -2.66 8.96
CA LEU A 423 2.72 -3.29 10.16
C LEU A 423 2.39 -2.26 11.25
N GLY A 424 3.28 -1.28 11.47
CA GLY A 424 3.10 -0.26 12.49
C GLY A 424 1.96 0.70 12.19
N SER A 425 1.90 1.23 10.98
CA SER A 425 0.80 2.11 10.56
C SER A 425 -0.52 1.37 10.47
N GLY A 426 -0.50 0.11 9.99
CA GLY A 426 -1.67 -0.77 10.01
C GLY A 426 -2.18 -1.05 11.42
N HIS A 427 -1.27 -1.32 12.38
CA HIS A 427 -1.61 -1.50 13.79
C HIS A 427 -2.19 -0.21 14.38
N TYR A 428 -1.55 0.95 14.13
CA TYR A 428 -2.07 2.24 14.57
C TYR A 428 -3.48 2.50 14.00
N ALA A 429 -3.68 2.32 12.70
CA ALA A 429 -4.97 2.53 12.06
C ALA A 429 -6.09 1.61 12.58
N ALA A 430 -5.73 0.43 13.12
CA ALA A 430 -6.68 -0.47 13.77
C ALA A 430 -6.90 -0.16 15.26
N ASN A 431 -5.89 0.42 15.95
CA ASN A 431 -5.86 0.65 17.40
C ASN A 431 -5.43 2.09 17.70
N ALA A 432 -6.02 3.05 17.01
CA ALA A 432 -5.61 4.44 17.06
C ALA A 432 -5.71 5.04 18.48
N ALA A 433 -4.62 5.67 18.92
CA ALA A 433 -4.56 6.37 20.21
C ALA A 433 -5.51 7.60 20.26
N VAL A 434 -5.76 8.21 19.10
CA VAL A 434 -6.81 9.21 18.87
C VAL A 434 -7.75 8.64 17.82
N PRO A 435 -9.09 8.67 18.01
CA PRO A 435 -10.01 8.09 17.04
C PRO A 435 -9.76 8.55 15.61
N LEU A 436 -9.69 7.63 14.65
CA LEU A 436 -9.46 7.98 13.24
C LEU A 436 -10.53 8.93 12.68
N ALA A 437 -11.75 8.89 13.22
CA ALA A 437 -12.80 9.82 12.84
C ALA A 437 -12.46 11.30 13.15
N ASP A 438 -11.55 11.53 14.11
CA ASP A 438 -11.06 12.86 14.48
C ASP A 438 -9.80 13.24 13.65
N THR A 439 -9.22 12.32 12.90
CA THR A 439 -8.09 12.59 11.99
C THR A 439 -8.60 13.25 10.70
N VAL A 440 -8.18 14.49 10.46
CA VAL A 440 -8.62 15.25 9.27
C VAL A 440 -7.76 14.99 8.05
N ALA A 441 -6.48 14.71 8.25
CA ALA A 441 -5.54 14.29 7.21
C ALA A 441 -4.31 13.61 7.86
N MET A 442 -3.61 12.78 7.07
CA MET A 442 -2.30 12.25 7.44
C MET A 442 -1.26 12.68 6.42
N VAL A 443 -0.13 13.19 6.89
CA VAL A 443 1.04 13.52 6.08
C VAL A 443 2.15 12.52 6.40
N ASN A 444 2.72 11.90 5.39
CA ASN A 444 3.78 10.90 5.52
C ASN A 444 5.10 11.41 4.97
N LEU A 445 6.18 11.09 5.66
CA LEU A 445 7.55 11.42 5.26
C LEU A 445 8.32 10.11 5.04
N ASP A 446 8.76 9.92 3.82
CA ASP A 446 9.55 8.74 3.50
C ASP A 446 10.53 9.08 2.37
N MET A 447 11.83 8.84 2.61
CA MET A 447 12.91 9.18 1.70
C MET A 447 12.88 10.66 1.29
N VAL A 448 13.07 11.56 2.25
CA VAL A 448 13.02 13.03 2.07
C VAL A 448 14.41 13.68 2.10
N GLY A 449 15.47 12.90 2.02
CA GLY A 449 16.85 13.33 2.15
C GLY A 449 17.62 13.49 0.83
N ARG A 450 17.00 13.21 -0.33
CA ARG A 450 17.68 13.25 -1.63
C ARG A 450 17.07 14.27 -2.60
N LEU A 451 16.60 15.41 -2.10
CA LEU A 451 16.05 16.47 -2.95
C LEU A 451 17.05 16.83 -4.06
N ASP A 452 16.65 16.64 -5.32
CA ASP A 452 17.43 16.99 -6.52
C ASP A 452 16.90 18.30 -7.13
N GLY A 453 17.72 19.34 -7.07
CA GLY A 453 17.30 20.69 -7.41
C GLY A 453 16.14 21.14 -6.53
N ASP A 454 15.01 21.45 -7.16
CA ASP A 454 13.80 21.95 -6.50
C ASP A 454 12.65 20.94 -6.52
N LYS A 455 12.89 19.69 -6.96
CA LYS A 455 11.84 18.71 -7.27
C LYS A 455 11.50 17.83 -6.10
N VAL A 456 10.23 17.86 -5.71
CA VAL A 456 9.63 16.98 -4.71
C VAL A 456 8.48 16.17 -5.32
N VAL A 457 8.28 14.95 -4.90
CA VAL A 457 7.12 14.13 -5.28
C VAL A 457 6.11 14.18 -4.14
N VAL A 458 4.84 14.43 -4.45
CA VAL A 458 3.76 14.44 -3.46
C VAL A 458 2.62 13.56 -3.96
N HIS A 459 2.47 12.39 -3.30
CA HIS A 459 1.34 11.50 -3.55
C HIS A 459 0.14 11.90 -2.70
N GLY A 460 -1.04 11.42 -3.10
CA GLY A 460 -2.28 11.62 -2.34
C GLY A 460 -2.95 12.98 -2.58
N THR A 461 -2.47 13.78 -3.53
CA THR A 461 -3.00 15.14 -3.77
C THR A 461 -4.47 15.15 -4.17
N GLY A 462 -5.00 14.05 -4.74
CA GLY A 462 -6.41 13.87 -5.07
C GLY A 462 -7.27 13.27 -3.96
N THR A 463 -6.71 12.86 -2.83
CA THR A 463 -7.42 12.11 -1.78
C THR A 463 -8.31 12.95 -0.87
N GLY A 464 -8.22 14.27 -0.96
CA GLY A 464 -9.02 15.18 -0.16
C GLY A 464 -9.28 16.49 -0.87
N VAL A 465 -10.46 17.07 -0.61
CA VAL A 465 -10.85 18.35 -1.19
C VAL A 465 -9.87 19.45 -0.77
N GLY A 466 -9.27 20.14 -1.76
CA GLY A 466 -8.35 21.25 -1.55
C GLY A 466 -6.90 20.86 -1.28
N LEU A 467 -6.55 19.56 -1.21
CA LEU A 467 -5.16 19.14 -0.96
C LEU A 467 -4.23 19.50 -2.12
N GLU A 468 -4.68 19.33 -3.36
CA GLU A 468 -3.88 19.71 -4.52
C GLU A 468 -3.55 21.20 -4.54
N GLN A 469 -4.57 22.05 -4.30
CA GLN A 469 -4.39 23.50 -4.24
C GLN A 469 -3.49 23.94 -3.08
N LEU A 470 -3.59 23.25 -1.93
CA LEU A 470 -2.69 23.46 -0.79
C LEU A 470 -1.23 23.18 -1.20
N VAL A 471 -0.97 22.05 -1.84
CA VAL A 471 0.35 21.66 -2.32
C VAL A 471 0.85 22.67 -3.35
N ASP A 472 0.06 23.02 -4.37
CA ASP A 472 0.45 23.98 -5.43
C ASP A 472 0.88 25.33 -4.86
N ARG A 473 0.13 25.85 -3.89
CA ARG A 473 0.45 27.11 -3.24
C ARG A 473 1.76 27.02 -2.45
N LEU A 474 1.90 26.00 -1.61
CA LEU A 474 3.06 25.90 -0.73
C LEU A 474 4.35 25.53 -1.46
N VAL A 475 4.31 24.71 -2.51
CA VAL A 475 5.52 24.47 -3.32
C VAL A 475 6.00 25.76 -3.98
N ALA A 476 5.08 26.60 -4.47
CA ALA A 476 5.44 27.90 -5.05
C ALA A 476 6.04 28.85 -3.99
N GLU A 477 5.47 28.91 -2.76
CA GLU A 477 5.98 29.72 -1.66
C GLU A 477 7.39 29.30 -1.21
N HIS A 478 7.70 28.00 -1.27
CA HIS A 478 9.01 27.44 -0.90
C HIS A 478 10.00 27.31 -2.07
N GLY A 479 9.63 27.77 -3.27
CA GLY A 479 10.48 27.67 -4.46
C GLY A 479 10.77 26.22 -4.86
N LEU A 480 9.79 25.32 -4.65
CA LEU A 480 9.84 23.92 -5.02
C LEU A 480 8.99 23.66 -6.28
N GLU A 481 9.22 22.53 -6.92
CA GLU A 481 8.41 22.00 -8.01
C GLU A 481 7.86 20.62 -7.59
N ALA A 482 6.54 20.45 -7.50
CA ALA A 482 5.94 19.17 -7.15
C ALA A 482 5.60 18.34 -8.38
N ALA A 483 6.11 17.11 -8.45
CA ALA A 483 5.49 16.04 -9.21
C ALA A 483 4.34 15.46 -8.36
N LYS A 484 3.11 15.60 -8.84
CA LYS A 484 1.89 15.25 -8.08
C LYS A 484 1.32 13.94 -8.55
N GLU A 485 1.04 13.05 -7.59
CA GLU A 485 0.33 11.80 -7.81
C GLU A 485 -1.00 11.84 -7.02
N PRO A 486 -2.16 11.75 -7.68
CA PRO A 486 -3.44 11.93 -6.99
C PRO A 486 -3.81 10.78 -6.07
N GLY A 487 -3.31 9.56 -6.31
CA GLY A 487 -3.65 8.33 -5.59
C GLY A 487 -3.16 8.31 -4.15
N GLY A 488 -3.96 7.72 -3.26
CA GLY A 488 -3.60 7.55 -1.85
C GLY A 488 -3.09 6.16 -1.49
N PHE A 489 -3.09 5.22 -2.43
CA PHE A 489 -2.41 3.94 -2.27
C PHE A 489 -0.96 4.05 -2.72
N GLY A 490 -0.07 3.46 -1.96
CA GLY A 490 1.35 3.46 -2.26
C GLY A 490 2.12 2.55 -1.31
N PRO A 491 3.42 2.38 -1.53
CA PRO A 491 4.25 1.45 -0.75
C PRO A 491 4.79 2.07 0.55
N SER A 492 4.02 2.95 1.22
CA SER A 492 4.43 3.54 2.49
C SER A 492 3.23 3.78 3.42
N ASP A 493 3.46 4.20 4.66
CA ASP A 493 2.53 4.24 5.79
C ASP A 493 1.23 5.02 5.54
N HIS A 494 1.22 6.01 4.63
CA HIS A 494 0.01 6.74 4.23
C HIS A 494 -1.09 5.82 3.70
N ALA A 495 -0.73 4.71 3.06
CA ALA A 495 -1.69 3.75 2.51
C ALA A 495 -2.59 3.13 3.59
N SER A 496 -2.06 2.90 4.80
CA SER A 496 -2.82 2.39 5.95
C SER A 496 -3.95 3.32 6.39
N PHE A 497 -3.74 4.63 6.29
CA PHE A 497 -4.73 5.66 6.61
C PHE A 497 -5.73 5.86 5.46
N TYR A 498 -5.24 5.88 4.24
CA TYR A 498 -6.11 5.99 3.06
C TYR A 498 -7.10 4.84 2.97
N ALA A 499 -6.67 3.60 3.26
CA ALA A 499 -7.54 2.43 3.35
C ALA A 499 -8.66 2.57 4.41
N ARG A 500 -8.51 3.49 5.37
CA ARG A 500 -9.50 3.84 6.40
C ARG A 500 -10.24 5.14 6.10
N LYS A 501 -10.18 5.61 4.84
CA LYS A 501 -10.87 6.82 4.35
C LYS A 501 -10.41 8.11 5.03
N VAL A 502 -9.13 8.18 5.39
CA VAL A 502 -8.47 9.41 5.81
C VAL A 502 -7.77 10.02 4.60
N PRO A 503 -7.96 11.32 4.29
CA PRO A 503 -7.17 12.01 3.27
C PRO A 503 -5.68 11.95 3.61
N VAL A 504 -4.82 11.73 2.61
CA VAL A 504 -3.39 11.57 2.83
C VAL A 504 -2.55 12.40 1.88
N LEU A 505 -1.38 12.82 2.33
CA LEU A 505 -0.27 13.30 1.52
C LEU A 505 0.97 12.49 1.87
N HIS A 506 1.77 12.14 0.89
CA HIS A 506 3.05 11.48 1.10
C HIS A 506 4.13 12.25 0.36
N VAL A 507 5.11 12.74 1.11
CA VAL A 507 6.22 13.56 0.61
C VAL A 507 7.45 12.68 0.44
N PHE A 508 8.03 12.75 -0.75
CA PHE A 508 9.08 11.86 -1.22
C PHE A 508 10.04 12.59 -2.15
N THR A 509 11.33 12.28 -2.15
CA THR A 509 12.33 12.94 -3.03
C THR A 509 12.73 12.10 -4.24
N GLY A 510 12.09 10.95 -4.42
CA GLY A 510 12.36 10.05 -5.54
C GLY A 510 13.24 8.85 -5.16
N SER A 511 13.12 7.78 -5.94
CA SER A 511 13.98 6.60 -5.78
C SER A 511 15.38 6.88 -6.31
N HIS A 512 16.37 6.27 -5.69
CA HIS A 512 17.77 6.41 -6.07
C HIS A 512 18.49 5.04 -6.10
N VAL A 513 19.69 5.01 -6.66
CA VAL A 513 20.47 3.77 -6.85
C VAL A 513 20.86 3.06 -5.56
N ASP A 514 20.84 3.78 -4.45
CA ASP A 514 21.19 3.25 -3.11
C ASP A 514 19.98 2.68 -2.36
N TYR A 515 18.76 2.82 -2.89
CA TYR A 515 17.53 2.32 -2.25
C TYR A 515 17.63 0.84 -1.90
N HIS A 516 17.32 0.51 -0.64
CA HIS A 516 17.42 -0.82 -0.07
C HIS A 516 18.82 -1.46 -0.20
N ARG A 517 19.87 -0.63 -0.11
CA ARG A 517 21.28 -1.08 -0.20
C ARG A 517 22.11 -0.61 0.99
N PRO A 518 23.22 -1.33 1.32
CA PRO A 518 24.17 -0.87 2.31
C PRO A 518 24.78 0.51 2.01
N THR A 519 24.69 0.95 0.76
CA THR A 519 25.26 2.21 0.30
C THR A 519 24.39 3.43 0.52
N ASP A 520 23.17 3.28 1.10
CA ASP A 520 22.36 4.42 1.54
C ASP A 520 22.87 4.98 2.87
N THR A 521 23.85 5.86 2.79
CA THR A 521 24.62 6.39 3.93
C THR A 521 24.40 7.89 4.13
N ALA A 522 24.67 8.37 5.35
CA ALA A 522 24.41 9.74 5.78
C ALA A 522 25.19 10.80 4.96
N GLU A 523 26.38 10.44 4.42
CA GLU A 523 27.19 11.34 3.61
C GLU A 523 26.55 11.71 2.26
N LYS A 524 25.57 10.93 1.83
CA LYS A 524 24.88 11.13 0.56
C LYS A 524 23.62 11.99 0.69
N ILE A 525 23.23 12.36 1.88
CA ILE A 525 22.04 13.15 2.17
C ILE A 525 22.25 14.63 1.80
N ASN A 526 21.25 15.20 1.11
CA ASN A 526 21.15 16.62 0.84
C ASN A 526 20.49 17.34 2.04
N TYR A 527 21.29 17.69 3.05
CA TYR A 527 20.78 18.33 4.26
C TYR A 527 20.18 19.72 4.02
N ASP A 528 20.71 20.49 3.06
CA ASP A 528 20.13 21.79 2.69
C ASP A 528 18.74 21.59 2.05
N GLY A 529 18.60 20.56 1.22
CA GLY A 529 17.30 20.13 0.69
C GLY A 529 16.32 19.72 1.77
N MET A 530 16.80 18.97 2.78
CA MET A 530 15.97 18.60 3.94
C MET A 530 15.49 19.83 4.73
N VAL A 531 16.32 20.85 4.93
CA VAL A 531 15.92 22.10 5.61
C VAL A 531 14.76 22.76 4.85
N ARG A 532 14.85 22.85 3.52
CA ARG A 532 13.79 23.42 2.66
C ARG A 532 12.49 22.61 2.77
N LEU A 533 12.58 21.28 2.65
CA LEU A 533 11.42 20.38 2.78
C LEU A 533 10.82 20.43 4.18
N THR A 534 11.63 20.57 5.23
CA THR A 534 11.14 20.77 6.60
C THR A 534 10.25 22.02 6.69
N GLY A 535 10.65 23.12 6.06
CA GLY A 535 9.83 24.34 5.95
C GLY A 535 8.50 24.07 5.25
N PHE A 536 8.56 23.51 4.05
CA PHE A 536 7.39 23.14 3.24
C PHE A 536 6.40 22.24 4.01
N VAL A 537 6.87 21.13 4.58
CA VAL A 537 6.00 20.20 5.30
C VAL A 537 5.45 20.80 6.60
N THR A 538 6.26 21.63 7.30
CA THR A 538 5.76 22.36 8.48
C THR A 538 4.55 23.20 8.10
N ASP A 539 4.61 23.91 6.97
CA ASP A 539 3.52 24.76 6.51
C ASP A 539 2.31 23.93 6.03
N VAL A 540 2.54 22.80 5.35
CA VAL A 540 1.46 21.85 5.01
C VAL A 540 0.69 21.41 6.26
N VAL A 541 1.39 20.93 7.29
CA VAL A 541 0.77 20.45 8.53
C VAL A 541 0.09 21.60 9.28
N ARG A 542 0.72 22.77 9.34
CA ARG A 542 0.16 23.97 9.98
C ARG A 542 -1.15 24.38 9.30
N ASP A 543 -1.17 24.46 7.98
CA ASP A 543 -2.34 24.89 7.24
C ASP A 543 -3.49 23.88 7.36
N LEU A 544 -3.21 22.57 7.32
CA LEU A 544 -4.20 21.53 7.62
C LEU A 544 -4.76 21.66 9.05
N ALA A 545 -3.92 22.07 10.01
CA ALA A 545 -4.35 22.29 11.39
C ALA A 545 -5.12 23.60 11.58
N MET A 546 -4.95 24.59 10.71
CA MET A 546 -5.56 25.92 10.81
C MET A 546 -6.81 26.10 9.95
N GLN A 547 -6.94 25.40 8.81
CA GLN A 547 -8.06 25.57 7.88
C GLN A 547 -9.39 25.18 8.53
N GLN A 548 -10.44 25.97 8.34
CA GLN A 548 -11.75 25.75 8.98
C GLN A 548 -12.45 24.50 8.47
N ALA A 549 -12.46 24.29 7.14
CA ALA A 549 -13.06 23.11 6.55
C ALA A 549 -12.11 21.89 6.66
N ARG A 550 -12.65 20.73 7.00
CA ARG A 550 -11.90 19.47 6.88
C ARG A 550 -11.70 19.15 5.38
N PRO A 551 -10.55 18.63 4.96
CA PRO A 551 -10.41 18.02 3.65
C PRO A 551 -11.41 16.86 3.54
N GLY A 552 -12.47 17.02 2.71
CA GLY A 552 -13.40 15.92 2.46
C GLY A 552 -12.69 14.79 1.74
N TYR A 553 -12.79 13.56 2.26
CA TYR A 553 -12.17 12.39 1.63
C TYR A 553 -12.69 12.17 0.20
N ILE A 554 -11.78 11.91 -0.71
CA ILE A 554 -12.06 11.54 -2.10
C ILE A 554 -11.40 10.17 -2.35
N GLU A 555 -12.20 9.23 -2.81
CA GLU A 555 -11.69 7.95 -3.29
C GLU A 555 -11.13 8.13 -4.69
N VAL A 556 -9.81 7.98 -4.83
CA VAL A 556 -9.12 8.01 -6.12
C VAL A 556 -8.97 6.58 -6.59
N ALA A 557 -9.34 6.30 -7.83
CA ALA A 557 -9.14 4.98 -8.41
C ALA A 557 -7.65 4.61 -8.27
N ALA A 558 -7.38 3.43 -7.71
CA ALA A 558 -6.01 2.95 -7.61
C ALA A 558 -5.44 2.82 -9.03
N PRO A 559 -4.25 3.35 -9.32
CA PRO A 559 -3.56 2.96 -10.52
C PRO A 559 -3.39 1.45 -10.48
N ALA A 560 -3.64 0.77 -11.58
CA ALA A 560 -3.51 -0.68 -11.69
C ALA A 560 -2.03 -1.08 -11.52
N PHE A 561 -1.58 -1.24 -10.28
CA PHE A 561 -0.25 -1.76 -9.99
C PHE A 561 -0.26 -3.28 -10.10
N ALA A 562 0.25 -3.79 -11.19
CA ALA A 562 0.48 -5.21 -11.36
C ALA A 562 1.57 -5.69 -10.40
N ARG A 563 1.20 -6.38 -9.34
CA ARG A 563 2.12 -7.10 -8.46
C ARG A 563 2.35 -8.52 -8.98
N GLY A 564 3.64 -8.82 -9.25
CA GLY A 564 4.23 -10.16 -9.31
C GLY A 564 3.50 -11.23 -10.13
N GLY A 565 3.99 -11.51 -11.30
CA GLY A 565 3.63 -12.59 -12.20
C GLY A 565 4.72 -12.69 -13.25
N ASP A 566 4.53 -13.32 -14.37
CA ASP A 566 5.51 -13.57 -15.43
C ASP A 566 6.13 -12.32 -16.10
N ARG A 567 6.15 -11.17 -15.40
CA ARG A 567 6.79 -9.95 -15.88
C ARG A 567 8.29 -10.20 -16.09
N PRO A 568 8.80 -10.09 -17.31
CA PRO A 568 10.21 -10.25 -17.52
C PRO A 568 10.99 -9.16 -16.80
N TYR A 569 12.16 -9.52 -16.30
CA TYR A 569 13.03 -8.59 -15.61
C TYR A 569 13.66 -7.60 -16.60
N PHE A 570 13.54 -6.30 -16.33
CA PHE A 570 14.13 -5.23 -17.12
C PHE A 570 15.31 -4.56 -16.35
N GLY A 571 15.06 -4.15 -15.13
CA GLY A 571 16.10 -3.62 -14.23
C GLY A 571 16.32 -2.13 -14.33
N SER A 572 15.32 -1.35 -14.78
CA SER A 572 15.30 0.10 -14.65
C SER A 572 14.89 0.52 -13.25
N ILE A 573 15.38 1.66 -12.80
CA ILE A 573 15.01 2.31 -11.53
C ILE A 573 14.22 3.55 -11.89
N PRO A 574 12.94 3.67 -11.48
CA PRO A 574 12.09 4.81 -11.80
C PRO A 574 12.69 6.14 -11.33
N ASP A 575 12.46 7.18 -12.11
CA ASP A 575 12.69 8.57 -11.70
C ASP A 575 11.33 9.29 -11.61
N PHE A 576 10.73 9.27 -10.43
CA PHE A 576 9.44 9.93 -10.20
C PHE A 576 9.56 11.46 -10.11
N GLY A 577 10.76 11.99 -9.99
CA GLY A 577 11.02 13.44 -9.92
C GLY A 577 11.07 14.16 -11.27
N LYS A 578 11.00 13.43 -12.41
CA LYS A 578 11.04 14.03 -13.75
C LYS A 578 9.67 14.04 -14.43
N PRO A 579 8.88 15.12 -14.34
CA PRO A 579 7.61 15.23 -15.05
C PRO A 579 7.80 15.19 -16.57
N GLY A 580 6.76 14.76 -17.28
CA GLY A 580 6.73 14.69 -18.74
C GLY A 580 6.25 13.35 -19.27
N SER A 581 5.80 13.32 -20.54
CA SER A 581 5.35 12.09 -21.18
C SER A 581 6.52 11.13 -21.40
N GLY A 582 6.38 9.87 -20.96
CA GLY A 582 7.39 8.81 -20.99
C GLY A 582 7.76 8.33 -19.58
N TYR A 583 8.40 7.17 -19.51
CA TYR A 583 8.89 6.59 -18.25
C TYR A 583 10.35 7.01 -18.02
N ALA A 584 10.56 7.97 -17.15
CA ALA A 584 11.90 8.42 -16.76
C ALA A 584 12.57 7.42 -15.80
N ILE A 585 13.89 7.24 -15.94
CA ILE A 585 14.67 6.39 -15.07
C ILE A 585 15.82 7.17 -14.42
N SER A 586 15.99 6.98 -13.10
CA SER A 586 17.12 7.54 -12.33
C SER A 586 18.39 6.69 -12.48
N GLY A 587 18.26 5.45 -12.95
CA GLY A 587 19.36 4.53 -13.14
C GLY A 587 18.93 3.16 -13.63
N VAL A 588 19.89 2.25 -13.69
CA VAL A 588 19.69 0.84 -14.01
C VAL A 588 20.41 -0.04 -12.99
N ALA A 589 19.80 -1.15 -12.61
CA ALA A 589 20.43 -2.11 -11.72
C ALA A 589 21.67 -2.72 -12.40
N LYS A 590 22.75 -2.88 -11.63
CA LYS A 590 23.99 -3.48 -12.13
C LYS A 590 23.71 -4.86 -12.75
N ASP A 591 24.34 -5.13 -13.89
CA ASP A 591 24.22 -6.37 -14.65
C ASP A 591 22.78 -6.72 -15.11
N SER A 592 21.85 -5.75 -15.05
CA SER A 592 20.48 -5.92 -15.51
C SER A 592 20.36 -5.92 -17.04
N PRO A 593 19.27 -6.44 -17.60
CA PRO A 593 18.94 -6.30 -19.02
C PRO A 593 19.02 -4.85 -19.52
N ALA A 594 18.49 -3.90 -18.78
CA ALA A 594 18.55 -2.47 -19.11
C ALA A 594 20.00 -1.96 -19.16
N ALA A 595 20.84 -2.32 -18.15
CA ALA A 595 22.26 -1.95 -18.15
C ALA A 595 23.01 -2.58 -19.33
N GLN A 596 22.79 -3.87 -19.61
CA GLN A 596 23.40 -4.56 -20.75
C GLN A 596 22.91 -4.02 -22.09
N GLY A 597 21.68 -3.54 -22.17
CA GLY A 597 21.09 -2.90 -23.33
C GLY A 597 21.55 -1.45 -23.54
N GLY A 598 22.35 -0.89 -22.62
CA GLY A 598 22.92 0.45 -22.74
C GLY A 598 22.01 1.59 -22.28
N LEU A 599 20.97 1.30 -21.45
CA LEU A 599 20.23 2.33 -20.76
C LEU A 599 21.06 2.90 -19.61
N GLU A 600 20.85 4.16 -19.30
CA GLU A 600 21.54 4.85 -18.21
C GLU A 600 20.63 5.83 -17.45
N GLY A 601 21.05 6.26 -16.28
CA GLY A 601 20.30 7.25 -15.49
C GLY A 601 20.12 8.56 -16.27
N GLY A 602 18.90 9.07 -16.23
CA GLY A 602 18.50 10.25 -16.98
C GLY A 602 17.76 9.96 -18.29
N ASP A 603 17.76 8.70 -18.77
CA ASP A 603 16.95 8.29 -19.90
C ASP A 603 15.45 8.41 -19.60
N ARG A 604 14.68 8.73 -20.62
CA ARG A 604 13.22 8.66 -20.59
C ARG A 604 12.74 7.68 -21.66
N ILE A 605 12.20 6.55 -21.24
CA ILE A 605 11.67 5.56 -22.18
C ILE A 605 10.36 6.09 -22.76
N VAL A 606 10.31 6.22 -24.09
CA VAL A 606 9.15 6.73 -24.85
C VAL A 606 8.51 5.66 -25.69
N ARG A 607 9.19 4.50 -25.90
CA ARG A 607 8.63 3.34 -26.59
C ARG A 607 9.33 2.06 -26.12
N LEU A 608 8.55 0.97 -26.00
CA LEU A 608 9.04 -0.38 -25.76
C LEU A 608 8.35 -1.34 -26.76
N GLY A 609 9.12 -1.95 -27.65
CA GLY A 609 8.56 -2.68 -28.78
C GLY A 609 7.66 -1.78 -29.62
N ASP A 610 6.43 -2.22 -29.85
CA ASP A 610 5.42 -1.46 -30.61
C ASP A 610 4.59 -0.52 -29.72
N SER A 611 4.78 -0.54 -28.41
CA SER A 611 3.98 0.22 -27.45
C SER A 611 4.60 1.60 -27.20
N ALA A 612 3.82 2.66 -27.38
CA ALA A 612 4.18 3.99 -26.91
C ALA A 612 4.09 4.04 -25.38
N ILE A 613 5.05 4.71 -24.75
CA ILE A 613 5.16 4.83 -23.28
C ILE A 613 4.96 6.30 -22.94
N THR A 614 3.95 6.60 -22.15
CA THR A 614 3.66 7.94 -21.67
C THR A 614 3.88 8.08 -20.16
N ASN A 615 3.90 6.96 -19.44
CA ASN A 615 4.08 6.86 -17.98
C ASN A 615 4.66 5.47 -17.60
N LEU A 616 4.81 5.22 -16.30
CA LEU A 616 5.30 3.95 -15.76
C LEU A 616 4.33 2.80 -16.01
N GLU A 617 3.04 3.06 -15.98
CA GLU A 617 1.98 2.07 -16.19
C GLU A 617 1.98 1.56 -17.63
N ASP A 618 2.16 2.45 -18.59
CA ASP A 618 2.34 2.06 -20.00
C ASP A 618 3.57 1.20 -20.19
N PHE A 619 4.68 1.56 -19.50
CA PHE A 619 5.91 0.78 -19.54
C PHE A 619 5.72 -0.62 -18.97
N ASP A 620 5.08 -0.73 -17.80
CA ASP A 620 4.81 -2.02 -17.18
C ASP A 620 3.89 -2.87 -18.05
N SER A 621 2.83 -2.29 -18.59
CA SER A 621 1.90 -2.94 -19.51
C SER A 621 2.59 -3.41 -20.81
N ALA A 622 3.49 -2.59 -21.36
CA ALA A 622 4.26 -2.95 -22.53
C ALA A 622 5.25 -4.08 -22.24
N LEU A 623 5.94 -4.02 -21.09
CA LEU A 623 6.91 -5.02 -20.69
C LEU A 623 6.26 -6.41 -20.51
N ARG A 624 5.04 -6.47 -20.02
CA ARG A 624 4.26 -7.72 -19.84
C ARG A 624 3.84 -8.39 -21.13
N LYS A 625 3.88 -7.70 -22.27
CA LYS A 625 3.62 -8.31 -23.58
C LYS A 625 4.79 -9.19 -24.07
N HIS A 626 5.89 -9.19 -23.35
CA HIS A 626 7.13 -9.89 -23.67
C HIS A 626 7.47 -10.95 -22.63
N LYS A 627 8.42 -11.83 -22.96
CA LYS A 627 8.91 -12.90 -22.07
C LYS A 627 10.41 -12.74 -21.80
N GLY A 628 10.88 -13.35 -20.73
CA GLY A 628 12.32 -13.49 -20.50
C GLY A 628 13.01 -14.16 -21.68
N GLY A 629 14.10 -13.55 -22.18
CA GLY A 629 14.82 -13.95 -23.38
C GLY A 629 14.44 -13.17 -24.64
N ASP A 630 13.33 -12.44 -24.66
CA ASP A 630 12.96 -11.61 -25.80
C ASP A 630 13.93 -10.43 -25.95
N ALA A 631 14.37 -10.16 -27.16
CA ALA A 631 15.12 -8.96 -27.51
C ALA A 631 14.13 -7.89 -28.01
N VAL A 632 13.97 -6.82 -27.22
CA VAL A 632 12.96 -5.78 -27.45
C VAL A 632 13.64 -4.46 -27.76
N PRO A 633 13.25 -3.76 -28.85
CA PRO A 633 13.72 -2.41 -29.10
C PRO A 633 13.10 -1.44 -28.08
N VAL A 634 13.95 -0.60 -27.48
CA VAL A 634 13.57 0.44 -26.53
C VAL A 634 14.00 1.78 -27.08
N VAL A 635 13.07 2.71 -27.23
CA VAL A 635 13.40 4.07 -27.63
C VAL A 635 13.39 4.94 -26.38
N VAL A 636 14.49 5.64 -26.15
CA VAL A 636 14.64 6.58 -25.05
C VAL A 636 14.88 7.99 -25.57
N ASP A 637 14.35 8.99 -24.89
CA ASP A 637 14.83 10.37 -24.99
C ASP A 637 16.00 10.53 -24.02
N ARG A 638 17.19 10.78 -24.57
CA ARG A 638 18.43 11.00 -23.83
C ARG A 638 18.92 12.42 -24.09
N GLY A 639 18.59 13.33 -23.16
CA GLY A 639 18.97 14.73 -23.28
C GLY A 639 18.38 15.47 -24.48
N GLY A 640 17.17 15.13 -24.92
CA GLY A 640 16.47 15.71 -26.05
C GLY A 640 16.73 15.00 -27.39
N ALA A 641 17.47 13.89 -27.39
CA ALA A 641 17.73 13.06 -28.58
C ALA A 641 17.11 11.67 -28.42
N GLU A 642 16.34 11.21 -29.40
CA GLU A 642 15.84 9.84 -29.43
C GLU A 642 16.98 8.86 -29.73
N VAL A 643 17.17 7.89 -28.85
CA VAL A 643 18.13 6.79 -28.99
C VAL A 643 17.37 5.48 -28.97
N THR A 644 17.61 4.62 -29.97
CA THR A 644 17.04 3.27 -30.00
C THR A 644 18.07 2.27 -29.49
N LEU A 645 17.71 1.53 -28.47
CA LEU A 645 18.49 0.50 -27.79
C LEU A 645 17.81 -0.86 -27.97
N ASN A 646 18.56 -1.95 -27.88
CA ASN A 646 18.01 -3.31 -27.86
C ASN A 646 18.27 -3.93 -26.49
N VAL A 647 17.21 -4.33 -25.81
CA VAL A 647 17.28 -4.95 -24.47
C VAL A 647 16.83 -6.40 -24.57
N THR A 648 17.69 -7.33 -24.17
CA THR A 648 17.28 -8.73 -23.98
C THR A 648 16.74 -8.90 -22.57
N LEU A 649 15.43 -9.13 -22.47
CA LEU A 649 14.73 -9.21 -21.18
C LEU A 649 15.20 -10.41 -20.36
N GLY A 650 15.35 -10.21 -19.04
CA GLY A 650 15.68 -11.29 -18.11
C GLY A 650 14.46 -12.13 -17.74
N PRO A 651 14.67 -13.36 -17.21
CA PRO A 651 13.56 -14.11 -16.63
C PRO A 651 12.93 -13.32 -15.47
N PRO A 652 11.65 -13.56 -15.16
CA PRO A 652 11.01 -12.99 -13.97
C PRO A 652 11.85 -13.23 -12.72
N LYS A 653 11.98 -12.19 -11.89
CA LYS A 653 12.71 -12.24 -10.60
C LYS A 653 11.73 -12.34 -9.43
#